data_d63423be845686ebfed1d0bd8d454d5a
#
_entry.id   d63423be845686ebfed1d0bd8d454d5a
#
_cell.length_a   1.000
_cell.length_b   1.000
_cell.length_c   1.000
_cell.angle_alpha   90.00
_cell.angle_beta   90.00
_cell.angle_gamma   90.00
#
_symmetry.space_group_name_H-M   'P 1'
#
loop_
_entity.id
_entity.type
_entity.pdbx_description
1 polymer ?
#
loop_
_entity_poly.entity_id
_entity_poly.type
_entity_poly.pdbx_seq_one_letter_code
_entity_poly.pdbx_strand_id
1 'polypeptide(L)'
;MGRALRWSYLFLRSWDEAGLKGTFQEARKRFIQKYEREHHEYSRPERVIQDVLFVNGCPPEQLPHPYRYRVVHQIEQLRAAGYSVQEISAEDCRGESVLEGNIIVFFRCPYGENIGEAICQAKRLNKQVVFDIDDLVIDTAYTDTIPEVQRMSREERALYDEGVQRYGATLRMCQAATTTTTRLQRELSKILMPVYINRNCASEKMVQLSETAWRAAKQAKQGKASEDEVILGYFSGSITHNADFEMIQPAILQVMAENPKVKLLLMGLIDLPAELRQYADRVLQKPFVDWEALPEIIAGVDINLAPVVSTVFNEAKSENKWVEAALVKVPTVASRMGPFAELIQEEKTGFLADAEEWYQVLTRAVQQKELRQQVGEAAYQYCRAHCVTTQNTANVRRIYEKLRAPHAAFVLPSCEMSGGIMVALRHACFLQDAGWNVDLIAPTAKWHVWTEFGHSFECISYADGGCDLDAYYDLMVATMWTTVPLIQQYPRVGKRAYLVQNFERDFYPLEDPQRLACEGTYFLDANWQYLTISRWCEGWLRERYGQDPIYLPNGLESGKYAPHLRDWTGRKVRILIEGDCAVDYKNVDESFRIVEKLDPEKYEIWYMSYNASPKEGYRCDKFLHAVPYEETPKVYGDCDILLKSSWLESFSYPPLEMMASGGYCVVAPNGGNAEYLREGENCLLYPLGEIGAAVRAIERVVSDGELREKLYRQGLETAQTRDWKDIQEGIVSVYRSLLLKGKE
;
A
#
# COMPACT_ATOMS: atom_id res chain seq x y z
N MET A 1 6.91 -1.57 -39.47
CA MET A 1 8.21 -2.20 -39.07
C MET A 1 8.02 -3.41 -38.17
N GLY A 2 7.13 -3.40 -37.18
CA GLY A 2 6.94 -4.50 -36.22
C GLY A 2 6.54 -5.88 -36.76
N ARG A 3 5.67 -5.96 -37.79
CA ARG A 3 5.25 -7.27 -38.34
C ARG A 3 6.40 -8.01 -39.07
N ALA A 4 7.24 -7.32 -39.82
CA ALA A 4 8.38 -7.95 -40.54
C ALA A 4 9.44 -8.48 -39.56
N LEU A 5 9.75 -7.75 -38.49
CA LEU A 5 10.68 -8.19 -37.46
C LEU A 5 10.14 -9.40 -36.67
N ARG A 6 8.86 -9.44 -36.37
CA ARG A 6 8.21 -10.58 -35.72
C ARG A 6 8.24 -11.85 -36.60
N TRP A 7 8.01 -11.71 -37.89
CA TRP A 7 8.12 -12.82 -38.86
C TRP A 7 9.55 -13.31 -39.00
N SER A 8 10.53 -12.40 -39.02
CA SER A 8 11.95 -12.77 -39.06
C SER A 8 12.38 -13.50 -37.78
N TYR A 9 11.88 -13.07 -36.60
CA TYR A 9 12.11 -13.74 -35.34
C TYR A 9 11.51 -15.15 -35.30
N LEU A 10 10.22 -15.31 -35.71
CA LEU A 10 9.54 -16.59 -35.73
C LEU A 10 10.18 -17.54 -36.73
N PHE A 11 10.60 -17.03 -37.88
CA PHE A 11 11.31 -17.78 -38.91
C PHE A 11 12.68 -18.28 -38.42
N LEU A 12 13.45 -17.44 -37.79
CA LEU A 12 14.75 -17.79 -37.19
C LEU A 12 14.63 -18.78 -36.03
N ARG A 13 13.55 -18.73 -35.27
CA ARG A 13 13.27 -19.64 -34.16
C ARG A 13 12.80 -21.03 -34.66
N SER A 14 11.96 -21.07 -35.69
CA SER A 14 11.52 -22.34 -36.30
C SER A 14 12.60 -23.06 -37.07
N TRP A 15 13.66 -22.36 -37.48
CA TRP A 15 14.78 -22.95 -38.21
C TRP A 15 15.79 -23.66 -37.31
N ASP A 16 15.69 -23.56 -35.98
CA ASP A 16 16.52 -24.27 -35.01
C ASP A 16 16.25 -25.79 -35.00
N GLU A 17 15.07 -26.17 -35.44
CA GLU A 17 14.69 -27.59 -35.54
C GLU A 17 15.37 -28.30 -36.76
N ALA A 18 15.95 -27.54 -37.69
CA ALA A 18 16.47 -28.05 -38.97
C ALA A 18 18.01 -28.05 -39.18
N GLY A 19 18.81 -27.65 -38.17
CA GLY A 19 20.27 -27.93 -38.10
C GLY A 19 21.16 -27.22 -39.11
N LEU A 20 21.53 -25.93 -38.94
CA LEU A 20 22.64 -25.26 -39.63
C LEU A 20 23.78 -24.86 -38.70
N LYS A 21 25.03 -25.14 -39.13
CA LYS A 21 26.26 -24.94 -38.37
C LYS A 21 26.97 -23.61 -38.67
N GLY A 22 27.60 -23.02 -37.67
CA GLY A 22 28.66 -22.03 -37.81
C GLY A 22 28.27 -20.58 -37.44
N THR A 23 28.98 -19.60 -37.97
CA THR A 23 28.92 -18.15 -37.73
C THR A 23 27.50 -17.54 -37.81
N PHE A 24 26.60 -18.15 -38.54
CA PHE A 24 25.18 -17.78 -38.57
C PHE A 24 24.45 -18.05 -37.25
N GLN A 25 24.84 -19.03 -36.47
CA GLN A 25 24.22 -19.34 -35.19
C GLN A 25 24.46 -18.22 -34.14
N GLU A 26 25.66 -17.66 -34.17
CA GLU A 26 26.00 -16.61 -33.19
C GLU A 26 25.36 -15.26 -33.54
N ALA A 27 25.28 -14.88 -34.81
CA ALA A 27 24.57 -13.71 -35.27
C ALA A 27 23.05 -13.86 -35.02
N ARG A 28 22.50 -15.06 -35.26
CA ARG A 28 21.14 -15.44 -34.95
C ARG A 28 20.87 -15.40 -33.44
N LYS A 29 21.75 -15.94 -32.60
CA LYS A 29 21.62 -15.91 -31.15
C LYS A 29 21.63 -14.49 -30.63
N ARG A 30 22.50 -13.62 -31.15
CA ARG A 30 22.51 -12.17 -30.82
C ARG A 30 21.25 -11.44 -31.29
N PHE A 31 20.72 -11.78 -32.49
CA PHE A 31 19.49 -11.20 -33.00
C PHE A 31 18.28 -11.65 -32.16
N ILE A 32 18.17 -12.94 -31.83
CA ILE A 32 17.11 -13.49 -30.98
C ILE A 32 17.20 -12.88 -29.58
N GLN A 33 18.39 -12.84 -28.98
CA GLN A 33 18.61 -12.22 -27.66
C GLN A 33 18.29 -10.70 -27.66
N LYS A 34 18.66 -10.01 -28.75
CA LYS A 34 18.33 -8.59 -28.91
C LYS A 34 16.82 -8.40 -29.09
N TYR A 35 16.19 -9.22 -29.94
CA TYR A 35 14.75 -9.18 -30.20
C TYR A 35 13.97 -9.57 -28.94
N GLU A 36 14.39 -10.60 -28.22
CA GLU A 36 13.77 -11.00 -26.96
C GLU A 36 13.98 -9.95 -25.88
N ARG A 37 15.16 -9.32 -25.81
CA ARG A 37 15.41 -8.20 -24.89
C ARG A 37 14.57 -6.97 -25.22
N GLU A 38 14.47 -6.61 -26.51
CA GLU A 38 13.67 -5.48 -26.98
C GLU A 38 12.16 -5.74 -26.89
N HIS A 39 11.70 -7.02 -26.99
CA HIS A 39 10.29 -7.40 -26.97
C HIS A 39 9.84 -8.05 -25.66
N HIS A 40 10.74 -8.61 -24.84
CA HIS A 40 10.46 -8.92 -23.43
C HIS A 40 10.35 -7.66 -22.56
N GLU A 41 11.00 -6.56 -22.96
CA GLU A 41 10.75 -5.25 -22.36
C GLU A 41 9.34 -4.73 -22.71
N TYR A 42 8.70 -5.25 -23.77
CA TYR A 42 7.34 -4.90 -24.22
C TYR A 42 6.27 -5.94 -23.85
N SER A 43 6.63 -7.19 -23.58
CA SER A 43 5.69 -8.16 -23.02
C SER A 43 5.70 -8.00 -21.49
N ARG A 44 4.72 -7.27 -20.99
CA ARG A 44 4.38 -7.37 -19.56
C ARG A 44 4.18 -8.85 -19.21
N PRO A 45 4.79 -9.40 -18.18
CA PRO A 45 4.15 -10.46 -17.46
C PRO A 45 2.78 -9.91 -17.02
N GLU A 46 1.71 -10.68 -17.21
CA GLU A 46 0.42 -10.37 -16.62
C GLU A 46 0.62 -10.14 -15.13
N ARG A 47 0.70 -8.88 -14.72
CA ARG A 47 0.94 -8.52 -13.33
C ARG A 47 -0.40 -8.24 -12.69
N VAL A 48 -0.87 -9.21 -11.96
CA VAL A 48 -2.08 -9.07 -11.16
C VAL A 48 -1.70 -8.45 -9.83
N ILE A 49 -2.11 -7.20 -9.59
CA ILE A 49 -1.94 -6.55 -8.29
C ILE A 49 -2.98 -7.13 -7.33
N GLN A 50 -2.52 -7.74 -6.26
CA GLN A 50 -3.36 -8.32 -5.23
C GLN A 50 -3.72 -7.29 -4.16
N ASP A 51 -4.83 -7.50 -3.45
CA ASP A 51 -5.12 -6.72 -2.24
C ASP A 51 -4.07 -6.99 -1.15
N VAL A 52 -3.62 -8.25 -1.05
CA VAL A 52 -2.67 -8.69 -0.03
C VAL A 52 -1.57 -9.57 -0.65
N LEU A 53 -0.32 -9.25 -0.38
CA LEU A 53 0.83 -10.11 -0.65
C LEU A 53 1.35 -10.69 0.67
N PHE A 54 1.33 -12.02 0.80
CA PHE A 54 1.97 -12.73 1.90
C PHE A 54 3.41 -13.08 1.54
N VAL A 55 4.36 -12.60 2.32
CA VAL A 55 5.76 -13.01 2.28
C VAL A 55 5.97 -14.01 3.41
N ASN A 56 6.17 -15.27 3.05
CA ASN A 56 6.28 -16.38 3.99
C ASN A 56 7.74 -16.65 4.37
N GLY A 57 8.11 -16.36 5.60
CA GLY A 57 9.43 -16.64 6.17
C GLY A 57 9.53 -18.01 6.90
N CYS A 58 8.50 -18.85 6.76
CA CYS A 58 8.37 -20.11 7.48
C CYS A 58 8.26 -21.27 6.48
N PRO A 59 9.38 -21.92 6.09
CA PRO A 59 9.36 -23.01 5.13
C PRO A 59 8.43 -24.14 5.57
N PRO A 60 7.49 -24.59 4.73
CA PRO A 60 6.48 -25.61 5.09
C PRO A 60 7.07 -26.93 5.59
N GLU A 61 8.23 -27.30 5.06
CA GLU A 61 8.93 -28.56 5.40
C GLU A 61 9.57 -28.52 6.78
N GLN A 62 9.93 -27.32 7.27
CA GLN A 62 10.59 -27.13 8.57
C GLN A 62 9.59 -26.81 9.67
N LEU A 63 8.60 -26.00 9.39
CA LEU A 63 7.62 -25.49 10.34
C LEU A 63 6.17 -25.61 9.80
N PRO A 64 5.65 -26.83 9.59
CA PRO A 64 4.36 -27.05 8.93
C PRO A 64 3.16 -26.48 9.71
N HIS A 65 3.21 -26.47 11.05
CA HIS A 65 2.09 -26.01 11.88
C HIS A 65 1.88 -24.48 11.80
N PRO A 66 2.91 -23.64 12.05
CA PRO A 66 2.77 -22.20 11.87
C PRO A 66 2.39 -21.81 10.43
N TYR A 67 3.02 -22.42 9.43
CA TYR A 67 2.69 -22.20 8.02
C TYR A 67 1.21 -22.47 7.74
N ARG A 68 0.69 -23.64 8.17
CA ARG A 68 -0.72 -24.00 7.98
C ARG A 68 -1.68 -22.96 8.54
N TYR A 69 -1.52 -22.60 9.82
CA TYR A 69 -2.47 -21.71 10.49
C TYR A 69 -2.31 -20.23 10.08
N ARG A 70 -1.07 -19.78 9.90
CA ARG A 70 -0.82 -18.35 9.68
C ARG A 70 -0.71 -17.95 8.21
N VAL A 71 -0.44 -18.89 7.31
CA VAL A 71 -0.39 -18.61 5.87
C VAL A 71 -1.60 -19.23 5.20
N VAL A 72 -1.68 -20.56 5.13
CA VAL A 72 -2.73 -21.27 4.36
C VAL A 72 -4.13 -20.91 4.85
N HIS A 73 -4.40 -21.01 6.16
CA HIS A 73 -5.72 -20.72 6.72
C HIS A 73 -6.03 -19.21 6.70
N GLN A 74 -5.06 -18.32 6.91
CA GLN A 74 -5.30 -16.88 6.76
C GLN A 74 -5.61 -16.48 5.32
N ILE A 75 -4.93 -17.05 4.34
CA ILE A 75 -5.23 -16.82 2.92
C ILE A 75 -6.66 -17.28 2.60
N GLU A 76 -7.07 -18.48 3.09
CA GLU A 76 -8.45 -18.94 2.95
C GLU A 76 -9.45 -17.97 3.60
N GLN A 77 -9.17 -17.49 4.81
CA GLN A 77 -9.99 -16.53 5.53
C GLN A 77 -10.12 -15.20 4.80
N LEU A 78 -9.02 -14.66 4.28
CA LEU A 78 -9.00 -13.41 3.49
C LEU A 78 -9.77 -13.55 2.19
N ARG A 79 -9.59 -14.66 1.47
CA ARG A 79 -10.36 -14.94 0.24
C ARG A 79 -11.85 -15.06 0.52
N ALA A 80 -12.24 -15.71 1.60
CA ALA A 80 -13.62 -15.77 2.06
C ALA A 80 -14.17 -14.38 2.46
N ALA A 81 -13.31 -13.47 2.93
CA ALA A 81 -13.65 -12.08 3.20
C ALA A 81 -13.70 -11.19 1.94
N GLY A 82 -13.32 -11.71 0.77
CA GLY A 82 -13.39 -11.01 -0.52
C GLY A 82 -12.08 -10.34 -0.97
N TYR A 83 -10.94 -10.61 -0.31
CA TYR A 83 -9.63 -10.12 -0.72
C TYR A 83 -8.95 -11.05 -1.72
N SER A 84 -8.28 -10.47 -2.70
CA SER A 84 -7.33 -11.21 -3.55
C SER A 84 -6.00 -11.33 -2.81
N VAL A 85 -5.41 -12.55 -2.81
CA VAL A 85 -4.21 -12.84 -2.02
C VAL A 85 -3.25 -13.73 -2.79
N GLN A 86 -1.98 -13.32 -2.82
CA GLN A 86 -0.85 -14.10 -3.33
C GLN A 86 0.14 -14.38 -2.22
N GLU A 87 0.81 -15.52 -2.30
CA GLU A 87 1.92 -15.91 -1.42
C GLU A 87 3.20 -15.99 -2.23
N ILE A 88 4.30 -15.48 -1.62
CA ILE A 88 5.67 -15.70 -2.08
C ILE A 88 6.54 -16.13 -0.89
N SER A 89 7.65 -16.84 -1.16
CA SER A 89 8.62 -17.15 -0.10
C SER A 89 9.45 -15.92 0.27
N ALA A 90 9.95 -15.86 1.51
CA ALA A 90 10.89 -14.80 1.91
C ALA A 90 12.20 -14.85 1.13
N GLU A 91 12.60 -16.03 0.64
CA GLU A 91 13.80 -16.21 -0.17
C GLU A 91 13.64 -15.60 -1.57
N ASP A 92 12.43 -15.65 -2.14
CA ASP A 92 12.12 -15.08 -3.45
C ASP A 92 11.72 -13.58 -3.39
N CYS A 93 11.49 -13.06 -2.19
CA CYS A 93 11.11 -11.67 -2.00
C CYS A 93 12.24 -10.72 -2.39
N ARG A 94 11.94 -9.74 -3.23
CA ARG A 94 12.82 -8.65 -3.67
C ARG A 94 12.11 -7.32 -3.52
N GLY A 95 12.82 -6.20 -3.66
CA GLY A 95 12.23 -4.87 -3.61
C GLY A 95 11.06 -4.69 -4.59
N GLU A 96 11.14 -5.29 -5.78
CA GLU A 96 10.09 -5.24 -6.79
C GLU A 96 8.84 -6.08 -6.46
N SER A 97 8.99 -7.11 -5.60
CA SER A 97 7.87 -8.00 -5.24
C SER A 97 6.73 -7.24 -4.56
N VAL A 98 7.02 -6.15 -3.85
CA VAL A 98 6.00 -5.34 -3.16
C VAL A 98 5.02 -4.65 -4.12
N LEU A 99 5.36 -4.59 -5.40
CA LEU A 99 4.50 -4.03 -6.42
C LEU A 99 3.30 -4.95 -6.75
N GLU A 100 3.35 -6.21 -6.31
CA GLU A 100 2.30 -7.21 -6.52
C GLU A 100 1.19 -7.17 -5.47
N GLY A 101 1.31 -6.32 -4.42
CA GLY A 101 0.30 -6.19 -3.39
C GLY A 101 0.14 -4.77 -2.87
N ASN A 102 -1.04 -4.48 -2.27
CA ASN A 102 -1.31 -3.20 -1.61
C ASN A 102 -1.01 -3.27 -0.10
N ILE A 103 -1.29 -4.42 0.52
CA ILE A 103 -0.90 -4.74 1.90
C ILE A 103 0.12 -5.87 1.84
N ILE A 104 1.31 -5.65 2.38
CA ILE A 104 2.39 -6.64 2.38
C ILE A 104 2.51 -7.23 3.79
N VAL A 105 2.23 -8.52 3.93
CA VAL A 105 2.27 -9.23 5.21
C VAL A 105 3.53 -10.08 5.27
N PHE A 106 4.44 -9.77 6.19
CA PHE A 106 5.66 -10.53 6.45
C PHE A 106 5.41 -11.50 7.60
N PHE A 107 5.09 -12.75 7.29
CA PHE A 107 4.90 -13.79 8.29
C PHE A 107 6.22 -14.43 8.69
N ARG A 108 6.60 -14.31 9.97
CA ARG A 108 7.85 -14.84 10.53
C ARG A 108 9.07 -14.65 9.60
N CYS A 109 9.14 -13.51 8.91
CA CYS A 109 10.29 -13.21 8.06
C CYS A 109 11.47 -12.73 8.92
N PRO A 110 12.59 -13.47 8.96
CA PRO A 110 13.79 -12.98 9.59
C PRO A 110 14.37 -11.83 8.76
N TYR A 111 14.89 -10.80 9.41
CA TYR A 111 15.56 -9.71 8.72
C TYR A 111 16.70 -10.23 7.83
N GLY A 112 16.72 -9.75 6.61
CA GLY A 112 17.76 -9.91 5.60
C GLY A 112 17.74 -8.69 4.69
N GLU A 113 18.80 -8.51 3.90
CA GLU A 113 18.93 -7.37 3.00
C GLU A 113 17.72 -7.26 2.04
N ASN A 114 17.32 -8.38 1.43
CA ASN A 114 16.16 -8.46 0.54
C ASN A 114 14.84 -8.06 1.23
N ILE A 115 14.61 -8.51 2.47
CA ILE A 115 13.42 -8.15 3.27
C ILE A 115 13.47 -6.67 3.64
N GLY A 116 14.64 -6.16 4.03
CA GLY A 116 14.84 -4.74 4.32
C GLY A 116 14.56 -3.84 3.12
N GLU A 117 15.07 -4.21 1.94
CA GLU A 117 14.80 -3.50 0.68
C GLU A 117 13.30 -3.51 0.34
N ALA A 118 12.64 -4.67 0.43
CA ALA A 118 11.21 -4.81 0.16
C ALA A 118 10.38 -3.90 1.09
N ILE A 119 10.67 -3.89 2.40
CA ILE A 119 10.00 -3.02 3.35
C ILE A 119 10.24 -1.55 3.04
N CYS A 120 11.47 -1.15 2.74
CA CYS A 120 11.80 0.22 2.37
C CYS A 120 11.07 0.66 1.10
N GLN A 121 11.04 -0.19 0.08
CA GLN A 121 10.33 0.09 -1.16
C GLN A 121 8.82 0.19 -0.97
N ALA A 122 8.21 -0.73 -0.20
CA ALA A 122 6.79 -0.66 0.14
C ALA A 122 6.42 0.65 0.84
N LYS A 123 7.25 1.08 1.80
CA LYS A 123 7.05 2.36 2.52
C LYS A 123 7.16 3.58 1.62
N ARG A 124 8.11 3.59 0.66
CA ARG A 124 8.23 4.68 -0.32
C ARG A 124 6.99 4.83 -1.18
N LEU A 125 6.28 3.73 -1.43
CA LEU A 125 5.04 3.67 -2.21
C LEU A 125 3.77 3.80 -1.36
N ASN A 126 3.91 4.11 -0.07
CA ASN A 126 2.81 4.15 0.92
C ASN A 126 1.97 2.86 0.99
N LYS A 127 2.54 1.73 0.59
CA LYS A 127 1.91 0.43 0.80
C LYS A 127 2.00 0.04 2.28
N GLN A 128 0.98 -0.64 2.77
CA GLN A 128 0.95 -1.05 4.17
C GLN A 128 1.86 -2.25 4.42
N VAL A 129 2.76 -2.14 5.38
CA VAL A 129 3.71 -3.20 5.76
C VAL A 129 3.33 -3.74 7.12
N VAL A 130 2.97 -5.01 7.17
CA VAL A 130 2.44 -5.70 8.35
C VAL A 130 3.36 -6.85 8.73
N PHE A 131 3.71 -6.98 10.00
CA PHE A 131 4.39 -8.17 10.52
C PHE A 131 3.36 -9.12 11.12
N ASP A 132 3.41 -10.40 10.76
CA ASP A 132 2.56 -11.43 11.36
C ASP A 132 3.39 -12.46 12.14
N ILE A 133 2.96 -12.78 13.35
CA ILE A 133 3.64 -13.76 14.20
C ILE A 133 2.65 -14.39 15.19
N ASP A 134 2.84 -15.69 15.46
CA ASP A 134 1.98 -16.51 16.32
C ASP A 134 2.69 -17.02 17.59
N ASP A 135 3.99 -16.73 17.75
CA ASP A 135 4.80 -17.08 18.91
C ASP A 135 5.61 -15.88 19.43
N LEU A 136 6.00 -15.92 20.70
CA LEU A 136 6.76 -14.85 21.35
C LEU A 136 8.27 -15.02 21.14
N VAL A 137 8.70 -15.09 19.86
CA VAL A 137 10.10 -15.29 19.43
C VAL A 137 10.67 -14.03 18.74
N ILE A 138 10.48 -12.87 19.38
CA ILE A 138 10.88 -11.55 18.85
C ILE A 138 12.00 -10.88 19.62
N ASP A 139 12.31 -11.39 20.79
CA ASP A 139 13.37 -10.90 21.67
C ASP A 139 13.88 -12.07 22.56
N THR A 140 15.16 -12.15 22.76
CA THR A 140 15.80 -13.20 23.57
C THR A 140 15.38 -13.16 25.04
N ALA A 141 14.96 -11.98 25.54
CA ALA A 141 14.43 -11.86 26.89
C ALA A 141 13.19 -12.75 27.14
N TYR A 142 12.41 -13.07 26.11
CA TYR A 142 11.28 -14.00 26.22
C TYR A 142 11.71 -15.45 26.09
N THR A 143 12.66 -15.73 25.19
CA THR A 143 13.09 -17.09 24.88
C THR A 143 14.08 -17.66 25.88
N ASP A 144 14.78 -16.80 26.64
CA ASP A 144 15.68 -17.20 27.72
C ASP A 144 14.99 -17.98 28.84
N THR A 145 13.67 -17.85 28.96
CA THR A 145 12.86 -18.54 29.95
C THR A 145 12.42 -19.95 29.50
N ILE A 146 12.68 -20.32 28.25
CA ILE A 146 12.28 -21.61 27.69
C ILE A 146 13.31 -22.68 28.09
N PRO A 147 12.92 -23.76 28.81
CA PRO A 147 13.86 -24.76 29.32
C PRO A 147 14.69 -25.43 28.21
N GLU A 148 14.10 -25.70 27.06
CA GLU A 148 14.77 -26.31 25.92
C GLU A 148 15.83 -25.39 25.34
N VAL A 149 15.58 -24.11 25.27
CA VAL A 149 16.55 -23.10 24.82
C VAL A 149 17.72 -22.98 25.78
N GLN A 150 17.46 -23.12 27.09
CA GLN A 150 18.52 -23.13 28.12
C GLN A 150 19.43 -24.38 28.04
N ARG A 151 18.92 -25.49 27.49
CA ARG A 151 19.66 -26.74 27.34
C ARG A 151 20.49 -26.83 26.04
N MET A 152 20.31 -25.86 25.12
CA MET A 152 21.05 -25.80 23.85
C MET A 152 22.57 -25.66 24.09
N SER A 153 23.36 -26.25 23.20
CA SER A 153 24.78 -25.95 23.13
C SER A 153 25.01 -24.46 22.84
N ARG A 154 26.22 -23.96 23.11
CA ARG A 154 26.55 -22.56 22.86
C ARG A 154 26.35 -22.13 21.39
N GLU A 155 26.67 -23.05 20.46
CA GLU A 155 26.54 -22.82 19.02
C GLU A 155 25.08 -22.82 18.57
N GLU A 156 24.30 -23.81 18.99
CA GLU A 156 22.84 -23.87 18.72
C GLU A 156 22.13 -22.66 19.30
N ARG A 157 22.49 -22.26 20.54
CA ARG A 157 21.93 -21.09 21.18
C ARG A 157 22.23 -19.81 20.43
N ALA A 158 23.45 -19.63 19.94
CA ALA A 158 23.82 -18.43 19.17
C ALA A 158 23.02 -18.32 17.86
N LEU A 159 22.82 -19.44 17.14
CA LEU A 159 21.98 -19.46 15.94
C LEU A 159 20.51 -19.18 16.24
N TYR A 160 20.00 -19.75 17.32
CA TYR A 160 18.61 -19.52 17.75
C TYR A 160 18.39 -18.06 18.11
N ASP A 161 19.27 -17.47 18.92
CA ASP A 161 19.20 -16.07 19.35
C ASP A 161 19.32 -15.10 18.16
N GLU A 162 20.20 -15.40 17.20
CA GLU A 162 20.29 -14.63 15.94
C GLU A 162 18.95 -14.66 15.19
N GLY A 163 18.32 -15.83 15.06
CA GLY A 163 17.00 -15.95 14.43
C GLY A 163 15.93 -15.11 15.12
N VAL A 164 15.88 -15.18 16.44
CA VAL A 164 14.94 -14.39 17.27
C VAL A 164 15.17 -12.87 17.08
N GLN A 165 16.43 -12.42 17.12
CA GLN A 165 16.79 -11.02 16.90
C GLN A 165 16.41 -10.53 15.51
N ARG A 166 16.57 -11.36 14.48
CA ARG A 166 16.19 -11.05 13.10
C ARG A 166 14.67 -10.90 12.94
N TYR A 167 13.84 -11.71 13.61
CA TYR A 167 12.39 -11.49 13.64
C TYR A 167 12.03 -10.15 14.29
N GLY A 168 12.64 -9.84 15.43
CA GLY A 168 12.46 -8.55 16.09
C GLY A 168 12.91 -7.35 15.25
N ALA A 169 13.95 -7.50 14.42
CA ALA A 169 14.40 -6.46 13.50
C ALA A 169 13.36 -6.18 12.41
N THR A 170 12.80 -7.23 11.78
CA THR A 170 11.72 -7.08 10.78
C THR A 170 10.48 -6.42 11.39
N LEU A 171 10.06 -6.87 12.59
CA LEU A 171 8.94 -6.27 13.33
C LEU A 171 9.11 -4.74 13.48
N ARG A 172 10.28 -4.29 13.90
CA ARG A 172 10.57 -2.85 14.11
C ARG A 172 10.56 -2.03 12.83
N MET A 173 10.72 -2.66 11.69
CA MET A 173 10.63 -1.99 10.38
C MET A 173 9.20 -1.90 9.86
N CYS A 174 8.26 -2.70 10.36
CA CYS A 174 6.87 -2.70 9.91
C CYS A 174 6.07 -1.52 10.47
N GLN A 175 4.87 -1.29 9.92
CA GLN A 175 3.97 -0.20 10.33
C GLN A 175 2.85 -0.69 11.24
N ALA A 176 2.55 -1.97 11.19
CA ALA A 176 1.55 -2.64 12.02
C ALA A 176 1.92 -4.10 12.22
N ALA A 177 1.25 -4.78 13.15
CA ALA A 177 1.37 -6.22 13.30
C ALA A 177 0.02 -6.89 13.45
N THR A 178 -0.06 -8.17 13.02
CA THR A 178 -1.13 -9.09 13.31
C THR A 178 -0.60 -10.27 14.12
N THR A 179 -1.42 -10.78 15.04
CA THR A 179 -1.04 -11.88 15.91
C THR A 179 -2.24 -12.68 16.38
N THR A 180 -2.02 -13.73 17.19
CA THR A 180 -3.06 -14.70 17.55
C THR A 180 -3.74 -14.45 18.89
N THR A 181 -3.05 -13.92 19.89
CA THR A 181 -3.54 -13.87 21.26
C THR A 181 -3.42 -12.49 21.90
N THR A 182 -4.20 -12.24 22.94
CA THR A 182 -4.13 -10.98 23.72
C THR A 182 -2.78 -10.80 24.38
N ARG A 183 -2.13 -11.91 24.82
CA ARG A 183 -0.79 -11.81 25.40
C ARG A 183 0.23 -11.36 24.36
N LEU A 184 0.26 -11.98 23.19
CA LEU A 184 1.12 -11.56 22.08
C LEU A 184 0.87 -10.10 21.69
N GLN A 185 -0.39 -9.71 21.55
CA GLN A 185 -0.73 -8.31 21.26
C GLN A 185 -0.10 -7.37 22.27
N ARG A 186 -0.21 -7.67 23.56
CA ARG A 186 0.35 -6.84 24.65
C ARG A 186 1.88 -6.72 24.56
N GLU A 187 2.56 -7.84 24.29
CA GLU A 187 4.03 -7.83 24.19
C GLU A 187 4.52 -7.12 22.92
N LEU A 188 3.90 -7.39 21.77
CA LEU A 188 4.21 -6.70 20.51
C LEU A 188 3.93 -5.21 20.57
N SER A 189 2.87 -4.79 21.28
CA SER A 189 2.50 -3.38 21.43
C SER A 189 3.53 -2.55 22.20
N LYS A 190 4.47 -3.17 22.90
CA LYS A 190 5.61 -2.48 23.51
C LYS A 190 6.66 -2.05 22.47
N ILE A 191 6.62 -2.63 21.28
CA ILE A 191 7.59 -2.42 20.20
C ILE A 191 6.98 -1.66 19.03
N LEU A 192 5.75 -2.02 18.65
CA LEU A 192 5.06 -1.52 17.46
C LEU A 192 3.57 -1.32 17.73
N MET A 193 2.99 -0.25 17.22
CA MET A 193 1.55 0.02 17.23
C MET A 193 1.11 0.47 15.85
N PRO A 194 -0.09 0.05 15.36
CA PRO A 194 -1.07 -0.82 16.00
C PRO A 194 -0.76 -2.32 15.88
N VAL A 195 -1.25 -3.12 16.80
CA VAL A 195 -1.21 -4.58 16.76
C VAL A 195 -2.64 -5.13 16.82
N TYR A 196 -3.00 -5.96 15.87
CA TYR A 196 -4.35 -6.54 15.75
C TYR A 196 -4.34 -8.03 16.03
N ILE A 197 -5.38 -8.50 16.73
CA ILE A 197 -5.58 -9.93 16.96
C ILE A 197 -6.40 -10.51 15.81
N ASN A 198 -5.80 -11.45 15.07
CA ASN A 198 -6.48 -12.39 14.18
C ASN A 198 -6.14 -13.80 14.64
N ARG A 199 -7.04 -14.39 15.45
CA ARG A 199 -6.85 -15.72 16.03
C ARG A 199 -6.73 -16.78 14.96
N ASN A 200 -6.10 -17.90 15.32
CA ASN A 200 -6.05 -19.06 14.44
C ASN A 200 -7.46 -19.61 14.21
N CYS A 201 -7.77 -19.89 12.95
CA CYS A 201 -9.02 -20.51 12.54
C CYS A 201 -8.75 -21.84 11.84
N ALA A 202 -9.67 -22.79 11.99
CA ALA A 202 -9.66 -24.03 11.24
C ALA A 202 -10.11 -23.79 9.80
N SER A 203 -9.43 -24.40 8.82
CA SER A 203 -9.86 -24.38 7.41
C SER A 203 -11.11 -25.23 7.18
N GLU A 204 -11.80 -25.02 6.07
CA GLU A 204 -12.92 -25.87 5.67
C GLU A 204 -12.49 -27.34 5.49
N LYS A 205 -11.27 -27.58 4.98
CA LYS A 205 -10.72 -28.94 4.88
C LYS A 205 -10.61 -29.60 6.27
N MET A 206 -10.12 -28.87 7.26
CA MET A 206 -9.99 -29.37 8.63
C MET A 206 -11.35 -29.69 9.24
N VAL A 207 -12.37 -28.86 8.98
CA VAL A 207 -13.74 -29.12 9.42
C VAL A 207 -14.30 -30.39 8.77
N GLN A 208 -14.13 -30.56 7.45
CA GLN A 208 -14.61 -31.75 6.74
C GLN A 208 -13.96 -33.04 7.24
N LEU A 209 -12.65 -33.04 7.50
CA LEU A 209 -11.92 -34.15 8.08
C LEU A 209 -12.44 -34.47 9.49
N SER A 210 -12.67 -33.46 10.32
CA SER A 210 -13.16 -33.58 11.67
C SER A 210 -14.60 -34.16 11.72
N GLU A 211 -15.50 -33.70 10.85
CA GLU A 211 -16.86 -34.24 10.75
C GLU A 211 -16.86 -35.71 10.32
N THR A 212 -15.98 -36.05 9.36
CA THR A 212 -15.83 -37.43 8.89
C THR A 212 -15.33 -38.33 10.01
N ALA A 213 -14.28 -37.91 10.73
CA ALA A 213 -13.70 -38.61 11.86
C ALA A 213 -14.70 -38.80 12.99
N TRP A 214 -15.46 -37.75 13.35
CA TRP A 214 -16.50 -37.85 14.38
C TRP A 214 -17.59 -38.86 14.03
N ARG A 215 -18.08 -38.86 12.76
CA ARG A 215 -19.10 -39.82 12.29
C ARG A 215 -18.60 -41.27 12.38
N ALA A 216 -17.37 -41.53 11.96
CA ALA A 216 -16.73 -42.84 12.03
C ALA A 216 -16.55 -43.30 13.48
N ALA A 217 -16.07 -42.44 14.37
CA ALA A 217 -15.91 -42.75 15.80
C ALA A 217 -17.24 -43.04 16.47
N LYS A 218 -18.31 -42.30 16.16
CA LYS A 218 -19.67 -42.54 16.66
C LYS A 218 -20.20 -43.87 16.22
N GLN A 219 -20.02 -44.26 14.96
CA GLN A 219 -20.45 -45.58 14.45
C GLN A 219 -19.67 -46.71 15.13
N ALA A 220 -18.34 -46.54 15.32
CA ALA A 220 -17.52 -47.55 16.00
C ALA A 220 -17.89 -47.78 17.48
N LYS A 221 -18.38 -46.74 18.17
CA LYS A 221 -18.85 -46.82 19.56
C LYS A 221 -20.23 -47.48 19.69
N GLN A 222 -21.09 -47.43 18.68
CA GLN A 222 -22.46 -47.98 18.70
C GLN A 222 -22.53 -49.56 18.73
N GLY A 223 -21.40 -50.25 18.62
CA GLY A 223 -21.36 -51.73 18.59
C GLY A 223 -20.53 -52.39 19.70
N LYS A 224 -19.94 -51.62 20.60
CA LYS A 224 -19.04 -52.18 21.62
C LYS A 224 -19.67 -52.23 23.01
N ALA A 225 -19.56 -53.43 23.65
CA ALA A 225 -20.13 -53.74 24.95
C ALA A 225 -19.44 -53.08 26.18
N SER A 226 -18.47 -52.15 25.98
CA SER A 226 -17.80 -51.42 27.07
C SER A 226 -18.23 -49.93 27.06
N GLU A 227 -19.48 -49.65 27.37
CA GLU A 227 -20.03 -48.28 27.45
C GLU A 227 -19.40 -47.40 28.54
N ASP A 228 -18.60 -47.97 29.44
CA ASP A 228 -18.08 -47.28 30.63
C ASP A 228 -16.58 -46.91 30.56
N GLU A 229 -15.87 -47.26 29.51
CA GLU A 229 -14.46 -46.84 29.36
C GLU A 229 -14.36 -45.36 29.03
N VAL A 230 -13.41 -44.65 29.66
CA VAL A 230 -13.11 -43.24 29.39
C VAL A 230 -11.65 -43.10 28.99
N ILE A 231 -11.41 -42.56 27.80
CA ILE A 231 -10.05 -42.34 27.26
C ILE A 231 -9.70 -40.89 27.39
N LEU A 232 -8.66 -40.59 28.18
CA LEU A 232 -8.01 -39.28 28.25
C LEU A 232 -7.00 -39.21 27.14
N GLY A 233 -7.00 -38.12 26.31
CA GLY A 233 -6.06 -37.95 25.23
C GLY A 233 -5.15 -36.75 25.47
N TYR A 234 -3.82 -36.96 25.35
CA TYR A 234 -2.84 -35.89 25.33
C TYR A 234 -2.06 -35.90 24.01
N PHE A 235 -2.09 -34.78 23.30
CA PHE A 235 -1.53 -34.64 21.96
C PHE A 235 -0.39 -33.64 21.97
N SER A 236 0.87 -34.10 21.74
CA SER A 236 2.06 -33.26 21.72
C SER A 236 2.65 -33.13 20.33
N GLY A 237 2.77 -31.90 19.85
CA GLY A 237 3.43 -31.58 18.57
C GLY A 237 4.95 -31.41 18.67
N SER A 238 5.51 -31.29 19.90
CA SER A 238 6.95 -31.10 20.11
C SER A 238 7.37 -31.54 21.51
N ILE A 239 8.67 -31.78 21.70
CA ILE A 239 9.26 -32.13 23.02
C ILE A 239 9.15 -30.99 24.07
N THR A 240 8.86 -29.76 23.65
CA THR A 240 8.69 -28.61 24.55
C THR A 240 7.45 -28.72 25.45
N HIS A 241 6.60 -29.74 25.24
CA HIS A 241 5.38 -29.96 26.02
C HIS A 241 5.53 -30.99 27.15
N ASN A 242 6.73 -31.51 27.41
CA ASN A 242 6.94 -32.48 28.48
C ASN A 242 6.62 -31.88 29.86
N ALA A 243 7.07 -30.65 30.14
CA ALA A 243 6.77 -29.94 31.38
C ALA A 243 5.26 -29.68 31.58
N ASP A 244 4.51 -29.44 30.49
CA ASP A 244 3.05 -29.28 30.55
C ASP A 244 2.37 -30.56 30.98
N PHE A 245 2.85 -31.74 30.48
CA PHE A 245 2.32 -33.03 30.86
C PHE A 245 2.73 -33.45 32.30
N GLU A 246 4.00 -33.20 32.67
CA GLU A 246 4.52 -33.47 34.01
C GLU A 246 3.70 -32.75 35.09
N MET A 247 3.24 -31.53 34.84
CA MET A 247 2.39 -30.77 35.78
C MET A 247 1.09 -31.50 36.13
N ILE A 248 0.45 -32.21 35.18
CA ILE A 248 -0.83 -32.86 35.38
C ILE A 248 -0.71 -34.37 35.69
N GLN A 249 0.50 -34.92 35.59
CA GLN A 249 0.76 -36.35 35.80
C GLN A 249 0.25 -36.87 37.17
N PRO A 250 0.47 -36.15 38.29
CA PRO A 250 -0.06 -36.64 39.60
C PRO A 250 -1.59 -36.79 39.60
N ALA A 251 -2.29 -35.83 38.97
CA ALA A 251 -3.74 -35.88 38.86
C ALA A 251 -4.22 -37.07 37.98
N ILE A 252 -3.53 -37.32 36.87
CA ILE A 252 -3.82 -38.47 35.99
C ILE A 252 -3.61 -39.78 36.71
N LEU A 253 -2.49 -39.93 37.43
CA LEU A 253 -2.18 -41.15 38.21
C LEU A 253 -3.27 -41.42 39.25
N GLN A 254 -3.72 -40.40 39.97
CA GLN A 254 -4.76 -40.55 40.97
C GLN A 254 -6.11 -40.92 40.34
N VAL A 255 -6.51 -40.25 39.25
CA VAL A 255 -7.76 -40.57 38.52
C VAL A 255 -7.72 -42.01 37.98
N MET A 256 -6.59 -42.48 37.45
CA MET A 256 -6.42 -43.86 36.95
C MET A 256 -6.41 -44.91 38.08
N ALA A 257 -5.87 -44.55 39.25
CA ALA A 257 -5.91 -45.44 40.42
C ALA A 257 -7.33 -45.66 40.94
N GLU A 258 -8.13 -44.61 41.01
CA GLU A 258 -9.51 -44.67 41.53
C GLU A 258 -10.51 -45.16 40.49
N ASN A 259 -10.18 -45.06 39.20
CA ASN A 259 -11.09 -45.46 38.12
C ASN A 259 -10.42 -46.47 37.17
N PRO A 260 -10.59 -47.78 37.38
CA PRO A 260 -9.97 -48.84 36.57
C PRO A 260 -10.34 -48.79 35.07
N LYS A 261 -11.45 -48.17 34.73
CA LYS A 261 -11.93 -48.02 33.35
C LYS A 261 -11.33 -46.82 32.58
N VAL A 262 -10.53 -45.98 33.26
CA VAL A 262 -9.84 -44.85 32.62
C VAL A 262 -8.57 -45.34 31.93
N LYS A 263 -8.46 -45.01 30.66
CA LYS A 263 -7.27 -45.20 29.81
C LYS A 263 -6.65 -43.85 29.43
N LEU A 264 -5.36 -43.85 29.16
CA LEU A 264 -4.61 -42.67 28.70
C LEU A 264 -4.05 -42.93 27.32
N LEU A 265 -4.34 -42.05 26.38
CA LEU A 265 -3.70 -42.02 25.07
C LEU A 265 -2.69 -40.88 25.03
N LEU A 266 -1.42 -41.22 24.79
CA LEU A 266 -0.33 -40.31 24.57
C LEU A 266 0.06 -40.33 23.10
N MET A 267 0.07 -39.18 22.43
CA MET A 267 0.46 -39.09 21.03
C MET A 267 1.57 -38.04 20.84
N GLY A 268 2.56 -38.40 20.05
CA GLY A 268 3.67 -37.53 19.67
C GLY A 268 4.97 -37.83 20.42
N LEU A 269 5.82 -36.79 20.53
CA LEU A 269 7.13 -36.91 21.16
C LEU A 269 7.03 -36.73 22.67
N ILE A 270 6.63 -37.77 23.37
CA ILE A 270 6.52 -37.81 24.84
C ILE A 270 7.19 -39.07 25.35
N ASP A 271 8.11 -38.91 26.29
CA ASP A 271 8.65 -40.02 27.04
C ASP A 271 7.63 -40.52 28.09
N LEU A 272 7.38 -41.81 28.09
CA LEU A 272 6.46 -42.40 29.12
C LEU A 272 7.08 -42.26 30.49
N PRO A 273 6.51 -41.47 31.40
CA PRO A 273 6.97 -41.35 32.78
C PRO A 273 7.00 -42.70 33.51
N ALA A 274 8.04 -42.86 34.35
CA ALA A 274 8.24 -44.14 35.07
C ALA A 274 7.04 -44.56 35.89
N GLU A 275 6.36 -43.60 36.50
CA GLU A 275 5.17 -43.81 37.36
C GLU A 275 3.97 -44.32 36.57
N LEU A 276 3.85 -44.00 35.30
CA LEU A 276 2.75 -44.53 34.44
C LEU A 276 3.01 -45.96 33.96
N ARG A 277 4.20 -46.51 34.09
CA ARG A 277 4.54 -47.87 33.69
C ARG A 277 3.72 -48.92 34.46
N GLN A 278 3.27 -48.63 35.67
CA GLN A 278 2.39 -49.51 36.44
C GLN A 278 1.01 -49.67 35.81
N TYR A 279 0.63 -48.77 34.87
CA TYR A 279 -0.64 -48.81 34.13
C TYR A 279 -0.40 -49.07 32.65
N ALA A 280 0.69 -49.77 32.27
CA ALA A 280 1.07 -49.99 30.88
C ALA A 280 -0.04 -50.65 30.02
N ASP A 281 -0.89 -51.44 30.63
CA ASP A 281 -2.08 -52.07 30.02
C ASP A 281 -3.19 -51.08 29.67
N ARG A 282 -3.19 -49.88 30.27
CA ARG A 282 -4.16 -48.82 30.07
C ARG A 282 -3.59 -47.55 29.41
N VAL A 283 -2.28 -47.53 29.12
CA VAL A 283 -1.62 -46.42 28.41
C VAL A 283 -1.38 -46.79 26.95
N LEU A 284 -2.02 -46.05 26.07
CA LEU A 284 -1.90 -46.19 24.61
C LEU A 284 -0.91 -45.15 24.08
N GLN A 285 0.15 -45.59 23.45
CA GLN A 285 1.10 -44.68 22.80
C GLN A 285 0.92 -44.72 21.30
N LYS A 286 0.88 -43.51 20.66
CA LYS A 286 0.86 -43.34 19.22
C LYS A 286 1.99 -42.39 18.78
N PRO A 287 2.64 -42.67 17.64
CA PRO A 287 3.63 -41.76 17.10
C PRO A 287 2.97 -40.43 16.65
N PHE A 288 3.79 -39.44 16.39
CA PHE A 288 3.34 -38.23 15.72
C PHE A 288 2.73 -38.57 14.36
N VAL A 289 1.63 -37.92 13.99
CA VAL A 289 0.94 -38.11 12.73
C VAL A 289 0.75 -36.75 12.02
N ASP A 290 0.55 -36.81 10.71
CA ASP A 290 0.14 -35.63 9.96
C ASP A 290 -1.18 -35.07 10.48
N TRP A 291 -1.32 -33.75 10.36
CA TRP A 291 -2.52 -33.04 10.85
C TRP A 291 -3.82 -33.53 10.22
N GLU A 292 -3.78 -34.08 9.01
CA GLU A 292 -4.95 -34.62 8.32
C GLU A 292 -5.49 -35.91 9.01
N ALA A 293 -4.63 -36.66 9.66
CA ALA A 293 -4.98 -37.83 10.41
C ALA A 293 -5.32 -37.54 11.90
N LEU A 294 -4.94 -36.37 12.39
CA LEU A 294 -5.15 -36.00 13.80
C LEU A 294 -6.63 -36.00 14.23
N PRO A 295 -7.61 -35.52 13.43
CA PRO A 295 -9.02 -35.56 13.80
C PRO A 295 -9.53 -36.96 14.11
N GLU A 296 -9.07 -38.00 13.38
CA GLU A 296 -9.48 -39.40 13.63
C GLU A 296 -9.01 -39.90 15.00
N ILE A 297 -7.80 -39.51 15.39
CA ILE A 297 -7.21 -39.89 16.67
C ILE A 297 -7.92 -39.17 17.82
N ILE A 298 -8.15 -37.84 17.67
CA ILE A 298 -8.87 -37.09 18.72
C ILE A 298 -10.32 -37.56 18.86
N ALA A 299 -11.03 -37.90 17.78
CA ALA A 299 -12.37 -38.41 17.83
C ALA A 299 -12.46 -39.76 18.58
N GLY A 300 -11.34 -40.46 18.72
CA GLY A 300 -11.22 -41.74 19.46
C GLY A 300 -11.15 -41.58 20.98
N VAL A 301 -10.92 -40.40 21.52
CA VAL A 301 -10.86 -40.15 22.97
C VAL A 301 -12.16 -39.56 23.50
N ASP A 302 -12.33 -39.51 24.83
CA ASP A 302 -13.51 -38.96 25.49
C ASP A 302 -13.25 -37.60 26.14
N ILE A 303 -11.99 -37.29 26.45
CA ILE A 303 -11.55 -36.03 27.02
C ILE A 303 -10.20 -35.67 26.41
N ASN A 304 -10.07 -34.47 25.83
CA ASN A 304 -8.81 -33.89 25.39
C ASN A 304 -8.14 -33.13 26.54
N LEU A 305 -6.84 -33.32 26.72
CA LEU A 305 -6.03 -32.63 27.74
C LEU A 305 -5.19 -31.55 27.13
N ALA A 306 -5.34 -30.32 27.60
CA ALA A 306 -4.58 -29.17 27.18
C ALA A 306 -3.93 -28.43 28.34
N PRO A 307 -3.04 -29.11 29.12
CA PRO A 307 -2.28 -28.46 30.16
C PRO A 307 -1.26 -27.48 29.56
N VAL A 308 -0.99 -26.40 30.27
CA VAL A 308 0.05 -25.41 29.95
C VAL A 308 0.63 -24.86 31.26
N VAL A 309 1.94 -24.94 31.42
CA VAL A 309 2.66 -24.36 32.57
C VAL A 309 2.64 -22.83 32.45
N SER A 310 2.39 -22.13 33.58
CA SER A 310 2.32 -20.67 33.60
C SER A 310 3.69 -20.02 33.37
N THR A 311 3.89 -19.51 32.15
CA THR A 311 5.01 -18.67 31.75
C THR A 311 4.51 -17.61 30.78
N VAL A 312 5.20 -16.49 30.67
CA VAL A 312 4.88 -15.44 29.67
C VAL A 312 4.83 -16.00 28.25
N PHE A 313 5.76 -16.90 27.93
CA PHE A 313 5.84 -17.56 26.64
C PHE A 313 4.63 -18.46 26.38
N ASN A 314 4.25 -19.27 27.36
CA ASN A 314 3.12 -20.21 27.23
C ASN A 314 1.76 -19.50 27.24
N GLU A 315 1.60 -18.39 27.99
CA GLU A 315 0.40 -17.55 27.94
C GLU A 315 0.15 -16.94 26.55
N ALA A 316 1.21 -16.84 25.74
CA ALA A 316 1.14 -16.31 24.40
C ALA A 316 0.71 -17.34 23.34
N LYS A 317 0.73 -18.66 23.68
CA LYS A 317 0.34 -19.74 22.77
C LYS A 317 -1.16 -19.69 22.43
N SER A 318 -1.52 -20.18 21.22
CA SER A 318 -2.90 -20.20 20.75
C SER A 318 -3.72 -21.38 21.29
N GLU A 319 -5.02 -21.27 21.14
CA GLU A 319 -6.05 -22.23 21.60
C GLU A 319 -6.26 -23.43 20.66
N ASN A 320 -5.36 -23.73 19.75
CA ASN A 320 -5.53 -24.74 18.69
C ASN A 320 -5.97 -26.11 19.23
N LYS A 321 -5.39 -26.58 20.34
CA LYS A 321 -5.75 -27.87 20.94
C LYS A 321 -7.23 -27.98 21.33
N TRP A 322 -7.82 -26.88 21.79
CA TRP A 322 -9.23 -26.82 22.10
C TRP A 322 -10.11 -26.81 20.85
N VAL A 323 -9.73 -26.00 19.85
CA VAL A 323 -10.46 -25.91 18.57
C VAL A 323 -10.45 -27.26 17.85
N GLU A 324 -9.30 -27.93 17.77
CA GLU A 324 -9.13 -29.22 17.12
C GLU A 324 -10.02 -30.31 17.76
N ALA A 325 -10.06 -30.36 19.11
CA ALA A 325 -10.93 -31.29 19.84
C ALA A 325 -12.41 -30.94 19.73
N ALA A 326 -12.75 -29.64 19.79
CA ALA A 326 -14.11 -29.16 19.63
C ALA A 326 -14.73 -29.57 18.29
N LEU A 327 -13.95 -29.50 17.19
CA LEU A 327 -14.45 -29.89 15.86
C LEU A 327 -14.83 -31.34 15.71
N VAL A 328 -14.29 -32.23 16.55
CA VAL A 328 -14.69 -33.62 16.64
C VAL A 328 -15.62 -33.91 17.86
N LYS A 329 -16.16 -32.87 18.49
CA LYS A 329 -17.08 -32.90 19.65
C LYS A 329 -16.48 -33.54 20.89
N VAL A 330 -15.17 -33.49 21.08
CA VAL A 330 -14.49 -33.98 22.27
C VAL A 330 -14.27 -32.78 23.21
N PRO A 331 -14.76 -32.84 24.46
CA PRO A 331 -14.54 -31.80 25.44
C PRO A 331 -13.09 -31.73 25.86
N THR A 332 -12.60 -30.49 26.10
CA THR A 332 -11.23 -30.24 26.55
C THR A 332 -11.21 -29.87 28.02
N VAL A 333 -10.28 -30.45 28.78
CA VAL A 333 -9.81 -29.92 30.07
C VAL A 333 -8.51 -29.16 29.81
N ALA A 334 -8.49 -27.85 30.10
CA ALA A 334 -7.37 -26.95 29.81
C ALA A 334 -6.93 -26.20 31.07
N SER A 335 -5.68 -25.74 31.09
CA SER A 335 -5.19 -24.79 32.12
C SER A 335 -5.98 -23.51 32.06
N ARG A 336 -6.37 -22.95 33.22
CA ARG A 336 -7.10 -21.67 33.38
C ARG A 336 -6.16 -20.48 33.12
N MET A 337 -5.63 -20.37 31.89
CA MET A 337 -4.70 -19.31 31.55
C MET A 337 -4.72 -18.99 30.04
N GLY A 338 -4.18 -17.82 29.69
CA GLY A 338 -4.03 -17.38 28.31
C GLY A 338 -5.34 -17.45 27.52
N PRO A 339 -5.29 -17.87 26.26
CA PRO A 339 -6.47 -17.91 25.39
C PRO A 339 -7.53 -18.93 25.85
N PHE A 340 -7.15 -19.99 26.60
CA PHE A 340 -8.14 -20.92 27.16
C PHE A 340 -9.04 -20.22 28.18
N ALA A 341 -8.46 -19.44 29.11
CA ALA A 341 -9.24 -18.68 30.09
C ALA A 341 -10.10 -17.58 29.46
N GLU A 342 -9.68 -17.04 28.30
CA GLU A 342 -10.42 -16.01 27.55
C GLU A 342 -11.62 -16.56 26.80
N LEU A 343 -11.54 -17.79 26.25
CA LEU A 343 -12.48 -18.32 25.27
C LEU A 343 -13.36 -19.46 25.79
N ILE A 344 -12.82 -20.28 26.68
CA ILE A 344 -13.56 -21.40 27.24
C ILE A 344 -14.52 -20.88 28.31
N GLN A 345 -15.79 -21.16 28.12
CA GLN A 345 -16.83 -20.98 29.13
C GLN A 345 -16.90 -22.25 29.99
N GLU A 346 -16.60 -22.12 31.28
CA GLU A 346 -16.51 -23.22 32.24
C GLU A 346 -17.77 -24.09 32.18
N GLU A 347 -17.58 -25.41 32.06
CA GLU A 347 -18.62 -26.44 31.98
C GLU A 347 -19.64 -26.27 30.85
N LYS A 348 -19.39 -25.31 29.96
CA LYS A 348 -20.24 -25.06 28.80
C LYS A 348 -19.52 -25.39 27.48
N THR A 349 -18.31 -24.86 27.27
CA THR A 349 -17.53 -25.13 26.07
C THR A 349 -16.18 -25.79 26.34
N GLY A 350 -15.90 -26.14 27.60
CA GLY A 350 -14.71 -26.80 28.05
C GLY A 350 -14.66 -26.78 29.57
N PHE A 351 -13.62 -27.38 30.14
CA PHE A 351 -13.31 -27.35 31.56
C PHE A 351 -12.00 -26.63 31.77
N LEU A 352 -11.92 -25.77 32.77
CA LEU A 352 -10.72 -25.03 33.13
C LEU A 352 -10.21 -25.50 34.51
N ALA A 353 -8.91 -25.74 34.62
CA ALA A 353 -8.27 -26.17 35.86
C ALA A 353 -7.07 -25.28 36.18
N ASP A 354 -6.98 -24.79 37.42
CA ASP A 354 -5.75 -24.29 37.98
C ASP A 354 -4.80 -25.46 38.33
N ALA A 355 -3.53 -25.22 38.60
CA ALA A 355 -2.56 -26.29 38.75
C ALA A 355 -2.96 -27.35 39.83
N GLU A 356 -3.60 -26.90 40.91
CA GLU A 356 -4.05 -27.72 42.03
C GLU A 356 -5.41 -28.37 41.79
N GLU A 357 -6.18 -27.93 40.80
CA GLU A 357 -7.57 -28.36 40.54
C GLU A 357 -7.68 -29.54 39.55
N TRP A 358 -6.62 -29.89 38.84
CA TRP A 358 -6.64 -30.87 37.77
C TRP A 358 -7.27 -32.21 38.16
N TYR A 359 -6.96 -32.72 39.37
CA TYR A 359 -7.57 -33.95 39.83
C TYR A 359 -9.11 -33.85 40.00
N GLN A 360 -9.57 -32.76 40.58
CA GLN A 360 -11.02 -32.56 40.82
C GLN A 360 -11.78 -32.37 39.51
N VAL A 361 -11.23 -31.55 38.60
CA VAL A 361 -11.83 -31.27 37.29
C VAL A 361 -11.83 -32.52 36.40
N LEU A 362 -10.73 -33.29 36.38
CA LEU A 362 -10.66 -34.56 35.65
C LEU A 362 -11.63 -35.59 36.22
N THR A 363 -11.69 -35.77 37.55
CA THR A 363 -12.63 -36.68 38.19
C THR A 363 -14.06 -36.36 37.81
N ARG A 364 -14.45 -35.10 37.88
CA ARG A 364 -15.78 -34.65 37.45
C ARG A 364 -16.06 -34.90 35.97
N ALA A 365 -15.14 -34.57 35.10
CA ALA A 365 -15.27 -34.81 33.66
C ALA A 365 -15.33 -36.31 33.34
N VAL A 366 -14.62 -37.18 34.05
CA VAL A 366 -14.63 -38.62 33.91
C VAL A 366 -15.97 -39.21 34.37
N GLN A 367 -16.51 -38.76 35.52
CA GLN A 367 -17.71 -39.32 36.10
C GLN A 367 -19.01 -38.89 35.44
N GLN A 368 -19.05 -37.67 34.83
CA GLN A 368 -20.28 -37.07 34.28
C GLN A 368 -20.34 -37.20 32.76
N LYS A 369 -20.77 -38.36 32.25
CA LYS A 369 -20.86 -38.67 30.81
C LYS A 369 -21.72 -37.66 30.02
N GLU A 370 -22.90 -37.35 30.55
CA GLU A 370 -23.86 -36.43 29.94
C GLU A 370 -23.29 -35.02 29.85
N LEU A 371 -22.61 -34.56 30.90
CA LEU A 371 -21.95 -33.25 30.91
C LEU A 371 -20.82 -33.18 29.85
N ARG A 372 -19.98 -34.22 29.73
CA ARG A 372 -18.97 -34.32 28.70
C ARG A 372 -19.56 -34.17 27.30
N GLN A 373 -20.66 -34.84 27.02
CA GLN A 373 -21.36 -34.81 25.73
C GLN A 373 -21.92 -33.41 25.45
N GLN A 374 -22.55 -32.78 26.44
CA GLN A 374 -23.10 -31.43 26.33
C GLN A 374 -22.00 -30.41 26.08
N VAL A 375 -20.90 -30.48 26.84
CA VAL A 375 -19.74 -29.58 26.69
C VAL A 375 -19.08 -29.77 25.32
N GLY A 376 -18.87 -30.99 24.84
CA GLY A 376 -18.30 -31.27 23.53
C GLY A 376 -19.17 -30.75 22.39
N GLU A 377 -20.51 -30.94 22.48
CA GLU A 377 -21.44 -30.39 21.48
C GLU A 377 -21.46 -28.87 21.49
N ALA A 378 -21.50 -28.22 22.65
CA ALA A 378 -21.52 -26.78 22.77
C ALA A 378 -20.18 -26.17 22.31
N ALA A 379 -19.04 -26.80 22.60
CA ALA A 379 -17.75 -26.41 22.07
C ALA A 379 -17.71 -26.49 20.54
N TYR A 380 -18.24 -27.54 19.94
CA TYR A 380 -18.36 -27.70 18.50
C TYR A 380 -19.17 -26.56 17.88
N GLN A 381 -20.36 -26.26 18.41
CA GLN A 381 -21.21 -25.19 17.91
C GLN A 381 -20.51 -23.83 17.98
N TYR A 382 -19.83 -23.53 19.09
CA TYR A 382 -19.08 -22.32 19.26
C TYR A 382 -17.93 -22.21 18.24
N CYS A 383 -17.10 -23.24 18.12
CA CYS A 383 -15.95 -23.25 17.24
C CYS A 383 -16.36 -23.19 15.76
N ARG A 384 -17.45 -23.89 15.38
CA ARG A 384 -18.01 -23.79 14.01
C ARG A 384 -18.43 -22.37 13.67
N ALA A 385 -19.00 -21.63 14.60
CA ALA A 385 -19.48 -20.27 14.37
C ALA A 385 -18.35 -19.21 14.40
N HIS A 386 -17.31 -19.43 15.22
CA HIS A 386 -16.33 -18.38 15.53
C HIS A 386 -14.87 -18.70 15.17
N CYS A 387 -14.53 -20.00 15.02
CA CYS A 387 -13.15 -20.45 14.83
C CYS A 387 -12.91 -21.12 13.46
N VAL A 388 -13.76 -20.86 12.46
CA VAL A 388 -13.61 -21.36 11.08
C VAL A 388 -13.33 -20.20 10.14
N THR A 389 -12.40 -20.38 9.22
CA THR A 389 -11.91 -19.36 8.27
C THR A 389 -13.05 -18.68 7.52
N THR A 390 -13.99 -19.44 6.97
CA THR A 390 -15.11 -18.94 6.17
C THR A 390 -16.21 -18.28 7.00
N GLN A 391 -16.28 -18.56 8.31
CA GLN A 391 -17.27 -18.00 9.23
C GLN A 391 -16.74 -16.76 9.95
N ASN A 392 -15.44 -16.72 10.26
CA ASN A 392 -14.80 -15.60 10.97
C ASN A 392 -14.24 -14.53 9.99
N THR A 393 -15.04 -14.12 9.01
CA THR A 393 -14.61 -13.12 7.99
C THR A 393 -14.76 -11.69 8.48
N ALA A 394 -15.69 -11.41 9.39
CA ALA A 394 -15.95 -10.04 9.87
C ALA A 394 -14.74 -9.44 10.61
N ASN A 395 -14.05 -10.24 11.45
CA ASN A 395 -12.88 -9.77 12.19
C ASN A 395 -11.71 -9.42 11.25
N VAL A 396 -11.38 -10.33 10.32
CA VAL A 396 -10.27 -10.10 9.37
C VAL A 396 -10.60 -8.93 8.44
N ARG A 397 -11.85 -8.80 7.97
CA ARG A 397 -12.27 -7.64 7.17
C ARG A 397 -12.05 -6.33 7.94
N ARG A 398 -12.51 -6.25 9.19
CA ARG A 398 -12.32 -5.05 10.04
C ARG A 398 -10.84 -4.69 10.24
N ILE A 399 -9.95 -5.71 10.38
CA ILE A 399 -8.50 -5.48 10.52
C ILE A 399 -7.93 -4.92 9.23
N TYR A 400 -8.19 -5.57 8.10
CA TYR A 400 -7.60 -5.20 6.82
C TYR A 400 -8.18 -3.89 6.26
N GLU A 401 -9.44 -3.56 6.54
CA GLU A 401 -10.00 -2.24 6.27
C GLU A 401 -9.27 -1.11 7.02
N LYS A 402 -8.83 -1.38 8.27
CA LYS A 402 -8.02 -0.41 9.04
C LYS A 402 -6.56 -0.34 8.58
N LEU A 403 -6.02 -1.44 8.06
CA LEU A 403 -4.68 -1.49 7.51
C LEU A 403 -4.61 -0.85 6.12
N ARG A 404 -5.72 -0.84 5.39
CA ARG A 404 -5.76 -0.37 4.01
C ARG A 404 -5.70 1.15 3.97
N ALA A 405 -4.63 1.69 3.33
CA ALA A 405 -4.62 3.07 2.90
C ALA A 405 -5.59 3.26 1.72
N PRO A 406 -6.27 4.42 1.58
CA PRO A 406 -6.97 4.74 0.34
C PRO A 406 -6.02 4.65 -0.85
N HIS A 407 -6.48 4.07 -1.96
CA HIS A 407 -5.68 3.88 -3.16
C HIS A 407 -6.19 4.80 -4.28
N ALA A 408 -5.34 5.72 -4.73
CA ALA A 408 -5.64 6.63 -5.81
C ALA A 408 -4.73 6.41 -7.01
N ALA A 409 -5.24 6.73 -8.22
CA ALA A 409 -4.42 6.79 -9.42
C ALA A 409 -4.59 8.14 -10.13
N PHE A 410 -3.48 8.76 -10.54
CA PHE A 410 -3.49 9.90 -11.45
C PHE A 410 -3.14 9.41 -12.86
N VAL A 411 -4.05 9.62 -13.79
CA VAL A 411 -3.85 9.23 -15.19
C VAL A 411 -3.29 10.43 -15.96
N LEU A 412 -2.03 10.31 -16.35
CA LEU A 412 -1.25 11.37 -17.00
C LEU A 412 -1.24 11.19 -18.54
N PRO A 413 -1.28 12.28 -19.31
CA PRO A 413 -1.25 12.20 -20.77
C PRO A 413 0.13 11.83 -21.34
N SER A 414 1.20 12.06 -20.59
CA SER A 414 2.59 11.73 -20.94
C SER A 414 3.47 11.61 -19.70
N CYS A 415 4.69 11.11 -19.86
CA CYS A 415 5.74 11.14 -18.83
C CYS A 415 6.66 12.38 -18.95
N GLU A 416 6.41 13.26 -19.89
CA GLU A 416 7.19 14.49 -20.07
C GLU A 416 6.72 15.57 -19.10
N MET A 417 7.68 16.18 -18.38
CA MET A 417 7.35 17.22 -17.40
C MET A 417 6.73 18.44 -18.07
N SER A 418 5.58 18.84 -17.59
CA SER A 418 4.83 20.03 -18.00
C SER A 418 4.15 20.66 -16.79
N GLY A 419 3.66 21.90 -16.93
CA GLY A 419 2.94 22.58 -15.83
C GLY A 419 1.75 21.78 -15.31
N GLY A 420 0.98 21.14 -16.20
CA GLY A 420 -0.17 20.31 -15.81
C GLY A 420 0.23 19.00 -15.11
N ILE A 421 1.30 18.36 -15.56
CA ILE A 421 1.83 17.14 -14.92
C ILE A 421 2.42 17.51 -13.55
N MET A 422 3.13 18.63 -13.43
CA MET A 422 3.66 19.11 -12.15
C MET A 422 2.56 19.31 -11.10
N VAL A 423 1.43 19.91 -11.47
CA VAL A 423 0.28 20.08 -10.57
C VAL A 423 -0.29 18.73 -10.15
N ALA A 424 -0.48 17.80 -11.09
CA ALA A 424 -0.97 16.45 -10.77
C ALA A 424 -0.03 15.70 -9.82
N LEU A 425 1.29 15.78 -10.05
CA LEU A 425 2.31 15.21 -9.16
C LEU A 425 2.31 15.84 -7.77
N ARG A 426 2.10 17.15 -7.67
CA ARG A 426 1.95 17.83 -6.37
C ARG A 426 0.75 17.29 -5.58
N HIS A 427 -0.40 17.17 -6.25
CA HIS A 427 -1.59 16.56 -5.62
C HIS A 427 -1.31 15.10 -5.20
N ALA A 428 -0.63 14.33 -6.03
CA ALA A 428 -0.21 12.97 -5.70
C ALA A 428 0.70 12.92 -4.45
N CYS A 429 1.70 13.84 -4.37
CA CYS A 429 2.55 13.98 -3.18
C CYS A 429 1.74 14.27 -1.91
N PHE A 430 0.79 15.22 -1.99
CA PHE A 430 -0.05 15.57 -0.85
C PHE A 430 -0.91 14.41 -0.37
N LEU A 431 -1.41 13.59 -1.29
CA LEU A 431 -2.13 12.38 -0.92
C LEU A 431 -1.22 11.33 -0.28
N GLN A 432 0.03 11.17 -0.77
CA GLN A 432 1.01 10.29 -0.12
C GLN A 432 1.36 10.78 1.30
N ASP A 433 1.59 12.09 1.49
CA ASP A 433 1.82 12.69 2.81
C ASP A 433 0.63 12.45 3.75
N ALA A 434 -0.57 12.40 3.20
CA ALA A 434 -1.80 12.09 3.94
C ALA A 434 -2.05 10.59 4.18
N GLY A 435 -1.10 9.73 3.78
CA GLY A 435 -1.13 8.28 4.00
C GLY A 435 -1.85 7.48 2.91
N TRP A 436 -2.09 8.04 1.72
CA TRP A 436 -2.67 7.31 0.59
C TRP A 436 -1.60 6.52 -0.16
N ASN A 437 -1.99 5.37 -0.70
CA ASN A 437 -1.25 4.70 -1.76
C ASN A 437 -1.61 5.37 -3.09
N VAL A 438 -0.61 5.81 -3.87
CA VAL A 438 -0.84 6.58 -5.09
C VAL A 438 -0.01 6.04 -6.24
N ASP A 439 -0.69 5.65 -7.31
CA ASP A 439 -0.08 5.23 -8.57
C ASP A 439 -0.18 6.34 -9.62
N LEU A 440 0.78 6.37 -10.54
CA LEU A 440 0.73 7.15 -11.76
C LEU A 440 0.46 6.21 -12.93
N ILE A 441 -0.50 6.55 -13.79
CA ILE A 441 -0.80 5.79 -14.99
C ILE A 441 -0.49 6.67 -16.19
N ALA A 442 0.44 6.26 -17.07
CA ALA A 442 0.89 7.07 -18.18
C ALA A 442 1.22 6.22 -19.41
N PRO A 443 1.18 6.79 -20.65
CA PRO A 443 1.53 6.08 -21.87
C PRO A 443 3.04 5.84 -21.96
N THR A 444 3.57 4.98 -21.12
CA THR A 444 4.98 4.58 -21.12
C THR A 444 5.13 3.11 -21.50
N ALA A 445 6.19 2.78 -22.25
CA ALA A 445 6.50 1.41 -22.60
C ALA A 445 7.09 0.59 -21.44
N LYS A 446 7.48 1.23 -20.34
CA LYS A 446 8.11 0.58 -19.18
C LYS A 446 7.38 0.92 -17.90
N TRP A 447 7.08 -0.10 -17.15
CA TRP A 447 6.65 0.03 -15.77
C TRP A 447 7.89 0.30 -14.88
N HIS A 448 7.82 1.31 -14.02
CA HIS A 448 8.93 1.76 -13.21
C HIS A 448 8.46 2.51 -11.96
N VAL A 449 9.37 2.78 -11.06
CA VAL A 449 9.15 3.70 -9.94
C VAL A 449 9.60 5.09 -10.37
N TRP A 450 8.66 6.03 -10.40
CA TRP A 450 8.93 7.45 -10.68
C TRP A 450 9.17 8.17 -9.35
N THR A 451 10.32 8.84 -9.21
CA THR A 451 10.64 9.65 -8.03
C THR A 451 10.64 11.13 -8.39
N GLU A 452 9.80 11.90 -7.73
CA GLU A 452 9.66 13.34 -7.94
C GLU A 452 9.32 14.05 -6.62
N PHE A 453 9.83 15.25 -6.40
CA PHE A 453 9.63 16.04 -5.18
C PHE A 453 9.92 15.29 -3.87
N GLY A 454 10.86 14.34 -3.89
CA GLY A 454 11.19 13.50 -2.73
C GLY A 454 10.21 12.34 -2.46
N HIS A 455 9.18 12.17 -3.29
CA HIS A 455 8.20 11.08 -3.24
C HIS A 455 8.46 10.07 -4.35
N SER A 456 8.05 8.83 -4.13
CA SER A 456 8.13 7.75 -5.12
C SER A 456 6.75 7.22 -5.45
N PHE A 457 6.49 7.02 -6.74
CA PHE A 457 5.22 6.53 -7.26
C PHE A 457 5.46 5.31 -8.12
N GLU A 458 4.56 4.34 -8.04
CA GLU A 458 4.47 3.28 -9.04
C GLU A 458 3.91 3.87 -10.32
N CYS A 459 4.71 3.89 -11.39
CA CYS A 459 4.28 4.36 -12.70
C CYS A 459 3.91 3.17 -13.58
N ILE A 460 2.65 3.13 -14.01
CA ILE A 460 2.06 2.01 -14.73
C ILE A 460 1.75 2.45 -16.16
N SER A 461 2.12 1.60 -17.13
CA SER A 461 1.88 1.87 -18.54
C SER A 461 0.45 1.55 -18.95
N TYR A 462 -0.13 2.36 -19.85
CA TYR A 462 -1.35 2.03 -20.58
C TYR A 462 -1.16 2.04 -22.12
N ALA A 463 0.07 1.93 -22.60
CA ALA A 463 0.36 1.89 -24.04
C ALA A 463 -0.38 0.71 -24.70
N ASP A 464 -0.79 0.91 -25.97
CA ASP A 464 -1.44 -0.08 -26.84
C ASP A 464 -2.87 -0.51 -26.47
N GLY A 465 -3.66 0.39 -25.86
CA GLY A 465 -5.12 0.28 -25.81
C GLY A 465 -5.70 -0.52 -24.66
N GLY A 466 -4.90 -0.90 -23.67
CA GLY A 466 -5.38 -1.56 -22.48
C GLY A 466 -4.55 -1.22 -21.24
N CYS A 467 -5.24 -0.88 -20.16
CA CYS A 467 -4.63 -0.89 -18.85
C CYS A 467 -4.84 -2.30 -18.27
N ASP A 468 -3.81 -3.15 -18.33
CA ASP A 468 -3.84 -4.51 -17.75
C ASP A 468 -3.84 -4.50 -16.21
N LEU A 469 -4.38 -3.43 -15.62
CA LEU A 469 -4.51 -3.29 -14.19
C LEU A 469 -5.71 -4.06 -13.68
N ASP A 470 -5.49 -4.93 -12.74
CA ASP A 470 -6.56 -5.58 -11.96
C ASP A 470 -6.67 -5.00 -10.54
N ALA A 471 -6.09 -3.82 -10.31
CA ALA A 471 -6.16 -3.14 -9.02
C ALA A 471 -7.53 -2.46 -8.83
N TYR A 472 -8.02 -2.42 -7.61
CA TYR A 472 -9.13 -1.56 -7.24
C TYR A 472 -8.59 -0.20 -6.78
N TYR A 473 -9.08 0.87 -7.40
CA TYR A 473 -8.81 2.24 -6.98
C TYR A 473 -10.02 2.85 -6.28
N ASP A 474 -9.82 3.40 -5.10
CA ASP A 474 -10.86 4.19 -4.44
C ASP A 474 -11.17 5.46 -5.23
N LEU A 475 -10.13 6.02 -5.90
CA LEU A 475 -10.22 7.21 -6.72
C LEU A 475 -9.31 7.12 -7.94
N MET A 476 -9.83 7.41 -9.13
CA MET A 476 -9.01 7.67 -10.32
C MET A 476 -9.23 9.11 -10.79
N VAL A 477 -8.14 9.81 -11.10
CA VAL A 477 -8.13 11.21 -11.51
C VAL A 477 -7.62 11.34 -12.94
N ALA A 478 -8.48 11.73 -13.87
CA ALA A 478 -8.07 12.18 -15.18
C ALA A 478 -7.40 13.56 -15.06
N THR A 479 -6.27 13.78 -15.74
CA THR A 479 -5.51 15.03 -15.66
C THR A 479 -5.51 15.80 -16.99
N MET A 480 -6.09 15.22 -18.03
CA MET A 480 -6.33 15.80 -19.34
C MET A 480 -7.50 15.09 -20.02
N TRP A 481 -8.20 15.72 -20.96
CA TRP A 481 -9.32 15.11 -21.67
C TRP A 481 -8.99 13.77 -22.32
N THR A 482 -7.77 13.59 -22.83
CA THR A 482 -7.30 12.34 -23.44
C THR A 482 -7.22 11.16 -22.47
N THR A 483 -7.18 11.42 -21.18
CA THR A 483 -7.10 10.38 -20.14
C THR A 483 -8.46 9.96 -19.59
N VAL A 484 -9.52 10.74 -19.89
CA VAL A 484 -10.91 10.43 -19.49
C VAL A 484 -11.42 9.09 -20.01
N PRO A 485 -11.24 8.75 -21.32
CA PRO A 485 -11.76 7.49 -21.86
C PRO A 485 -11.20 6.24 -21.19
N LEU A 486 -9.93 6.29 -20.75
CA LEU A 486 -9.32 5.17 -20.02
C LEU A 486 -10.03 4.92 -18.69
N ILE A 487 -10.29 5.98 -17.93
CA ILE A 487 -10.97 5.87 -16.63
C ILE A 487 -12.44 5.47 -16.83
N GLN A 488 -13.11 5.94 -17.90
CA GLN A 488 -14.48 5.52 -18.22
C GLN A 488 -14.60 4.01 -18.41
N GLN A 489 -13.62 3.41 -19.06
CA GLN A 489 -13.60 1.98 -19.37
C GLN A 489 -13.09 1.13 -18.20
N TYR A 490 -12.46 1.74 -17.19
CA TYR A 490 -11.89 1.01 -16.07
C TYR A 490 -12.98 0.52 -15.11
N PRO A 491 -13.10 -0.83 -14.89
CA PRO A 491 -14.25 -1.39 -14.16
C PRO A 491 -14.11 -1.34 -12.63
N ARG A 492 -12.89 -1.33 -12.10
CA ARG A 492 -12.62 -1.47 -10.65
C ARG A 492 -12.24 -0.14 -10.00
N VAL A 493 -13.15 0.84 -10.07
CA VAL A 493 -12.97 2.18 -9.51
C VAL A 493 -14.18 2.61 -8.68
N GLY A 494 -13.92 3.13 -7.49
CA GLY A 494 -14.95 3.64 -6.58
C GLY A 494 -15.45 5.02 -6.98
N LYS A 495 -14.56 5.97 -7.22
CA LYS A 495 -14.86 7.36 -7.63
C LYS A 495 -14.00 7.78 -8.81
N ARG A 496 -14.60 8.57 -9.70
CA ARG A 496 -13.94 9.16 -10.86
C ARG A 496 -13.88 10.66 -10.70
N ALA A 497 -12.72 11.25 -10.95
CA ALA A 497 -12.54 12.70 -10.95
C ALA A 497 -11.83 13.14 -12.23
N TYR A 498 -12.15 14.36 -12.66
CA TYR A 498 -11.43 15.01 -13.75
C TYR A 498 -10.86 16.34 -13.26
N LEU A 499 -9.53 16.40 -13.12
CA LEU A 499 -8.78 17.60 -12.79
C LEU A 499 -8.60 18.43 -14.07
N VAL A 500 -9.55 19.32 -14.31
CA VAL A 500 -9.54 20.23 -15.47
C VAL A 500 -8.57 21.34 -15.19
N GLN A 501 -7.53 21.40 -16.00
CA GLN A 501 -6.42 22.33 -15.81
C GLN A 501 -6.41 23.49 -16.83
N ASN A 502 -7.18 23.40 -17.91
CA ASN A 502 -7.34 24.45 -18.91
C ASN A 502 -8.64 24.24 -19.70
N PHE A 503 -8.99 25.20 -20.53
CA PHE A 503 -10.02 25.03 -21.55
C PHE A 503 -9.43 24.32 -22.76
N GLU A 504 -9.22 23.00 -22.60
CA GLU A 504 -8.34 22.18 -23.42
C GLU A 504 -8.84 22.06 -24.87
N ARG A 505 -10.15 22.27 -25.13
CA ARG A 505 -10.68 22.30 -26.49
C ARG A 505 -10.04 23.42 -27.35
N ASP A 506 -9.60 24.52 -26.73
CA ASP A 506 -9.00 25.64 -27.43
C ASP A 506 -7.51 25.43 -27.76
N PHE A 507 -6.95 24.26 -27.39
CA PHE A 507 -5.65 23.80 -27.92
C PHE A 507 -5.71 23.36 -29.37
N TYR A 508 -6.92 23.12 -29.89
CA TYR A 508 -7.16 22.60 -31.23
C TYR A 508 -7.84 23.63 -32.12
N PRO A 509 -7.49 23.72 -33.41
CA PRO A 509 -8.19 24.53 -34.39
C PRO A 509 -9.70 24.22 -34.45
N LEU A 510 -10.49 25.17 -34.95
CA LEU A 510 -11.96 25.04 -35.01
C LEU A 510 -12.44 23.79 -35.77
N GLU A 511 -11.69 23.37 -36.78
CA GLU A 511 -12.03 22.28 -37.70
C GLU A 511 -11.44 20.93 -37.27
N ASP A 512 -10.64 20.91 -36.17
CA ASP A 512 -10.01 19.69 -35.68
C ASP A 512 -11.04 18.81 -34.94
N PRO A 513 -11.21 17.53 -35.33
CA PRO A 513 -12.11 16.59 -34.64
C PRO A 513 -11.81 16.41 -33.14
N GLN A 514 -10.57 16.59 -32.76
CA GLN A 514 -10.15 16.50 -31.34
C GLN A 514 -10.80 17.57 -30.48
N ARG A 515 -11.11 18.73 -31.06
CA ARG A 515 -11.82 19.82 -30.38
C ARG A 515 -13.21 19.36 -29.90
N LEU A 516 -13.95 18.62 -30.73
CA LEU A 516 -15.26 18.08 -30.41
C LEU A 516 -15.16 16.93 -29.39
N ALA A 517 -14.17 16.06 -29.57
CA ALA A 517 -13.93 14.96 -28.64
C ALA A 517 -13.56 15.47 -27.24
N CYS A 518 -12.73 16.50 -27.17
CA CYS A 518 -12.40 17.19 -25.91
C CYS A 518 -13.65 17.79 -25.26
N GLU A 519 -14.47 18.51 -26.03
CA GLU A 519 -15.70 19.14 -25.51
C GLU A 519 -16.68 18.10 -24.95
N GLY A 520 -16.72 16.88 -25.53
CA GLY A 520 -17.49 15.76 -25.01
C GLY A 520 -17.14 15.38 -23.58
N THR A 521 -15.88 15.57 -23.14
CA THR A 521 -15.46 15.28 -21.77
C THR A 521 -15.94 16.29 -20.73
N TYR A 522 -16.56 17.40 -21.14
CA TYR A 522 -17.18 18.35 -20.23
C TYR A 522 -18.66 18.02 -19.93
N PHE A 523 -19.21 16.91 -20.49
CA PHE A 523 -20.56 16.41 -20.27
C PHE A 523 -20.58 15.02 -19.63
N LEU A 524 -19.62 14.71 -18.74
CA LEU A 524 -19.61 13.45 -18.02
C LEU A 524 -20.78 13.33 -17.06
N ASP A 525 -21.17 12.09 -16.75
CA ASP A 525 -22.30 11.77 -15.90
C ASP A 525 -22.02 12.07 -14.40
N ALA A 526 -23.04 11.91 -13.56
CA ALA A 526 -22.98 12.19 -12.11
C ALA A 526 -21.98 11.29 -11.33
N ASN A 527 -21.42 10.25 -11.95
CA ASN A 527 -20.38 9.42 -11.32
C ASN A 527 -19.00 10.10 -11.35
N TRP A 528 -18.85 11.20 -12.10
CA TRP A 528 -17.64 11.99 -12.18
C TRP A 528 -17.74 13.24 -11.31
N GLN A 529 -16.62 13.61 -10.70
CA GLN A 529 -16.45 14.90 -10.04
C GLN A 529 -15.43 15.72 -10.81
N TYR A 530 -15.85 16.92 -11.27
CA TYR A 530 -14.92 17.88 -11.84
C TYR A 530 -14.17 18.59 -10.71
N LEU A 531 -12.83 18.64 -10.86
CA LEU A 531 -11.91 19.41 -10.04
C LEU A 531 -11.27 20.44 -10.94
N THR A 532 -10.93 21.62 -10.43
CA THR A 532 -10.29 22.64 -11.26
C THR A 532 -9.34 23.51 -10.46
N ILE A 533 -8.31 24.03 -11.14
CA ILE A 533 -7.21 24.75 -10.54
C ILE A 533 -7.39 26.27 -10.50
N SER A 534 -8.46 26.79 -11.12
CA SER A 534 -8.71 28.23 -11.16
C SER A 534 -10.19 28.57 -11.16
N ARG A 535 -10.52 29.74 -10.66
CA ARG A 535 -11.89 30.29 -10.68
C ARG A 535 -12.40 30.53 -12.10
N TRP A 536 -11.50 30.81 -13.03
CA TRP A 536 -11.83 30.90 -14.44
C TRP A 536 -12.34 29.57 -15.00
N CYS A 537 -11.62 28.48 -14.72
CA CYS A 537 -12.07 27.13 -15.13
C CYS A 537 -13.38 26.75 -14.43
N GLU A 538 -13.54 27.06 -13.14
CA GLU A 538 -14.79 26.86 -12.41
C GLU A 538 -15.96 27.60 -13.09
N GLY A 539 -15.74 28.86 -13.49
CA GLY A 539 -16.78 29.69 -14.12
C GLY A 539 -17.29 29.10 -15.43
N TRP A 540 -16.42 28.80 -16.39
CA TRP A 540 -16.90 28.29 -17.67
C TRP A 540 -17.43 26.85 -17.60
N LEU A 541 -16.92 25.98 -16.71
CA LEU A 541 -17.51 24.65 -16.47
C LEU A 541 -18.96 24.77 -15.95
N ARG A 542 -19.20 25.70 -15.03
CA ARG A 542 -20.54 25.94 -14.48
C ARG A 542 -21.47 26.60 -15.49
N GLU A 543 -21.02 27.69 -16.11
CA GLU A 543 -21.87 28.54 -16.95
C GLU A 543 -22.18 27.92 -18.33
N ARG A 544 -21.19 27.24 -18.92
CA ARG A 544 -21.35 26.68 -20.29
C ARG A 544 -21.77 25.24 -20.32
N TYR A 545 -21.35 24.43 -19.32
CA TYR A 545 -21.55 22.99 -19.32
C TYR A 545 -22.43 22.50 -18.16
N GLY A 546 -22.89 23.39 -17.27
CA GLY A 546 -23.79 23.05 -16.19
C GLY A 546 -23.19 22.12 -15.13
N GLN A 547 -21.86 22.05 -15.05
CA GLN A 547 -21.16 21.21 -14.08
C GLN A 547 -21.00 21.93 -12.73
N ASP A 548 -20.78 21.17 -11.67
CA ASP A 548 -20.46 21.72 -10.34
C ASP A 548 -19.03 21.32 -9.94
N PRO A 549 -18.02 22.03 -10.46
CA PRO A 549 -16.63 21.73 -10.16
C PRO A 549 -16.24 22.18 -8.75
N ILE A 550 -15.29 21.44 -8.15
CA ILE A 550 -14.65 21.85 -6.90
C ILE A 550 -13.33 22.55 -7.24
N TYR A 551 -13.16 23.74 -6.71
CA TYR A 551 -11.95 24.52 -6.89
C TYR A 551 -10.82 24.03 -5.96
N LEU A 552 -9.66 23.73 -6.54
CA LEU A 552 -8.41 23.34 -5.88
C LEU A 552 -7.34 24.35 -6.28
N PRO A 553 -6.96 25.30 -5.41
CA PRO A 553 -6.03 26.37 -5.79
C PRO A 553 -4.63 25.83 -6.12
N ASN A 554 -4.00 26.41 -7.15
CA ASN A 554 -2.59 26.20 -7.40
C ASN A 554 -1.74 27.06 -6.45
N GLY A 555 -0.61 26.50 -6.05
CA GLY A 555 0.34 27.11 -5.15
C GLY A 555 1.75 27.22 -5.73
N LEU A 556 2.63 27.81 -4.95
CA LEU A 556 4.04 28.00 -5.24
C LEU A 556 4.89 27.50 -4.07
N GLU A 557 6.10 27.02 -4.31
CA GLU A 557 7.10 26.80 -3.27
C GLU A 557 7.83 28.12 -2.96
N SER A 558 7.19 28.99 -2.18
CA SER A 558 7.71 30.34 -1.89
C SER A 558 9.12 30.32 -1.28
N GLY A 559 9.45 29.28 -0.52
CA GLY A 559 10.77 29.08 0.09
C GLY A 559 11.94 28.85 -0.89
N LYS A 560 11.66 28.58 -2.17
CA LYS A 560 12.70 28.47 -3.22
C LYS A 560 13.17 29.82 -3.73
N TYR A 561 12.43 30.89 -3.47
CA TYR A 561 12.70 32.24 -3.96
C TYR A 561 13.32 33.09 -2.86
N ALA A 562 14.33 33.87 -3.22
CA ALA A 562 15.03 34.80 -2.33
C ALA A 562 14.62 36.26 -2.68
N PRO A 563 13.51 36.76 -2.10
CA PRO A 563 13.00 38.09 -2.44
C PRO A 563 13.96 39.19 -2.00
N HIS A 564 14.20 40.16 -2.90
CA HIS A 564 14.95 41.36 -2.61
C HIS A 564 14.40 42.57 -3.41
N LEU A 565 14.53 43.74 -2.83
CA LEU A 565 14.21 44.97 -3.54
C LEU A 565 15.15 45.13 -4.73
N ARG A 566 14.57 45.48 -5.89
CA ARG A 566 15.35 45.69 -7.12
C ARG A 566 16.07 47.01 -7.10
N ASP A 567 17.36 46.94 -7.42
CA ASP A 567 18.23 48.10 -7.62
C ASP A 567 18.93 47.97 -8.98
N TRP A 568 18.72 48.94 -9.82
CA TRP A 568 19.37 49.03 -11.13
C TRP A 568 20.29 50.26 -11.26
N THR A 569 20.70 50.85 -10.13
CA THR A 569 21.67 51.93 -10.12
C THR A 569 22.96 51.48 -10.78
N GLY A 570 23.37 52.20 -11.86
CA GLY A 570 24.59 51.89 -12.61
C GLY A 570 24.52 50.71 -13.58
N ARG A 571 23.34 50.14 -13.81
CA ARG A 571 23.10 49.07 -14.80
C ARG A 571 21.78 49.27 -15.53
N LYS A 572 21.57 48.52 -16.63
CA LYS A 572 20.30 48.50 -17.35
C LYS A 572 19.24 47.75 -16.51
N VAL A 573 17.98 48.16 -16.67
CA VAL A 573 16.81 47.44 -16.15
C VAL A 573 16.61 46.15 -16.95
N ARG A 574 16.56 45.02 -16.30
CA ARG A 574 16.39 43.71 -16.94
C ARG A 574 14.92 43.34 -17.05
N ILE A 575 14.47 43.22 -18.28
CA ILE A 575 13.09 42.74 -18.58
C ILE A 575 13.16 41.28 -18.99
N LEU A 576 12.42 40.45 -18.28
CA LEU A 576 12.24 39.03 -18.62
C LEU A 576 10.98 38.88 -19.48
N ILE A 577 11.14 38.31 -20.65
CA ILE A 577 10.05 37.78 -21.47
C ILE A 577 10.06 36.25 -21.28
N GLU A 578 8.94 35.65 -20.89
CA GLU A 578 8.81 34.21 -20.69
C GLU A 578 7.68 33.65 -21.55
N GLY A 579 7.93 32.52 -22.20
CA GLY A 579 6.97 31.77 -22.98
C GLY A 579 7.56 31.25 -24.29
N ASP A 580 6.88 30.22 -24.86
CA ASP A 580 7.30 29.66 -26.14
C ASP A 580 6.72 30.46 -27.29
N CYS A 581 7.58 31.07 -28.11
CA CYS A 581 7.18 31.93 -29.25
C CYS A 581 6.59 31.14 -30.44
N ALA A 582 6.66 29.81 -30.42
CA ALA A 582 5.98 28.94 -31.37
C ALA A 582 4.53 28.67 -30.99
N VAL A 583 4.13 29.03 -29.75
CA VAL A 583 2.78 28.80 -29.22
C VAL A 583 1.98 30.09 -29.30
N ASP A 584 0.97 30.12 -30.14
CA ASP A 584 0.20 31.32 -30.51
C ASP A 584 -0.41 32.04 -29.31
N TYR A 585 -1.04 31.31 -28.38
CA TYR A 585 -1.67 31.91 -27.21
C TYR A 585 -0.69 32.45 -26.16
N LYS A 586 0.59 32.11 -26.22
CA LYS A 586 1.63 32.75 -25.40
C LYS A 586 1.96 34.16 -25.88
N ASN A 587 1.67 34.46 -27.15
CA ASN A 587 1.74 35.82 -27.76
C ASN A 587 3.06 36.55 -27.49
N VAL A 588 4.16 35.81 -27.53
CA VAL A 588 5.51 36.34 -27.25
C VAL A 588 5.90 37.41 -28.24
N ASP A 589 5.40 37.37 -29.49
CA ASP A 589 5.60 38.39 -30.52
C ASP A 589 5.17 39.79 -30.05
N GLU A 590 4.09 39.88 -29.25
CA GLU A 590 3.65 41.18 -28.70
C GLU A 590 4.63 41.71 -27.67
N SER A 591 5.15 40.86 -26.78
CA SER A 591 6.18 41.25 -25.81
C SER A 591 7.42 41.79 -26.51
N PHE A 592 7.85 41.19 -27.62
CA PHE A 592 8.99 41.72 -28.39
C PHE A 592 8.67 43.03 -29.10
N ARG A 593 7.48 43.24 -29.66
CA ARG A 593 7.04 44.53 -30.20
C ARG A 593 7.00 45.63 -29.14
N ILE A 594 6.72 45.31 -27.89
CA ILE A 594 6.74 46.27 -26.77
C ILE A 594 8.18 46.67 -26.47
N VAL A 595 9.10 45.71 -26.29
CA VAL A 595 10.49 46.02 -25.91
C VAL A 595 11.29 46.71 -27.03
N GLU A 596 10.89 46.58 -28.29
CA GLU A 596 11.45 47.37 -29.42
C GLU A 596 11.21 48.89 -29.29
N LYS A 597 10.17 49.30 -28.54
CA LYS A 597 9.89 50.72 -28.28
C LYS A 597 10.65 51.30 -27.10
N LEU A 598 11.34 50.45 -26.32
CA LEU A 598 12.11 50.86 -25.16
C LEU A 598 13.54 51.27 -25.54
N ASP A 599 14.09 52.24 -24.82
CA ASP A 599 15.45 52.74 -25.01
C ASP A 599 16.48 51.62 -24.77
N PRO A 600 17.29 51.23 -25.78
CA PRO A 600 18.28 50.17 -25.66
C PRO A 600 19.40 50.46 -24.66
N GLU A 601 19.65 51.73 -24.33
CA GLU A 601 20.67 52.12 -23.37
C GLU A 601 20.18 51.96 -21.92
N LYS A 602 18.86 51.88 -21.70
CA LYS A 602 18.25 51.77 -20.38
C LYS A 602 17.81 50.36 -20.04
N TYR A 603 17.47 49.51 -21.05
CA TYR A 603 16.83 48.23 -20.87
C TYR A 603 17.65 47.09 -21.50
N GLU A 604 17.82 45.98 -20.75
CA GLU A 604 18.39 44.71 -21.17
C GLU A 604 17.27 43.67 -21.24
N ILE A 605 17.13 42.98 -22.38
CA ILE A 605 16.01 42.03 -22.63
C ILE A 605 16.50 40.61 -22.51
N TRP A 606 15.95 39.88 -21.53
CA TRP A 606 16.15 38.45 -21.35
C TRP A 606 14.93 37.69 -21.86
N TYR A 607 15.16 36.64 -22.62
CA TYR A 607 14.11 35.78 -23.10
C TYR A 607 14.31 34.37 -22.58
N MET A 608 13.27 33.80 -21.92
CA MET A 608 13.27 32.44 -21.41
C MET A 608 12.19 31.62 -22.10
N SER A 609 12.62 30.55 -22.77
CA SER A 609 11.75 29.60 -23.45
C SER A 609 12.26 28.19 -23.26
N TYR A 610 11.32 27.22 -23.18
CA TYR A 610 11.70 25.81 -23.00
C TYR A 610 11.98 25.14 -24.36
N ASN A 611 11.11 25.31 -25.37
CA ASN A 611 11.21 24.63 -26.66
C ASN A 611 11.70 25.52 -27.80
N ALA A 612 11.16 26.73 -27.95
CA ALA A 612 11.45 27.57 -29.10
C ALA A 612 12.60 28.51 -28.88
N SER A 613 13.43 28.70 -29.92
CA SER A 613 14.44 29.75 -30.00
C SER A 613 13.82 31.08 -30.40
N PRO A 614 14.47 32.24 -30.09
CA PRO A 614 13.99 33.53 -30.53
C PRO A 614 13.85 33.61 -32.07
N LYS A 615 12.75 34.22 -32.52
CA LYS A 615 12.56 34.47 -33.95
C LYS A 615 13.54 35.51 -34.47
N GLU A 616 13.85 35.46 -35.76
CA GLU A 616 14.65 36.51 -36.43
C GLU A 616 14.00 37.88 -36.24
N GLY A 617 14.79 38.86 -35.85
CA GLY A 617 14.32 40.24 -35.58
C GLY A 617 13.89 40.48 -34.13
N TYR A 618 13.89 39.50 -33.26
CA TYR A 618 13.65 39.74 -31.83
C TYR A 618 14.83 40.44 -31.16
N ARG A 619 14.59 41.55 -30.49
CA ARG A 619 15.58 42.21 -29.61
C ARG A 619 15.76 41.39 -28.36
N CYS A 620 16.76 40.51 -28.33
CA CYS A 620 17.06 39.62 -27.22
C CYS A 620 18.54 39.75 -26.85
N ASP A 621 18.84 40.33 -25.69
CA ASP A 621 20.21 40.51 -25.21
C ASP A 621 20.76 39.22 -24.56
N LYS A 622 19.86 38.41 -23.97
CA LYS A 622 20.20 37.11 -23.38
C LYS A 622 19.08 36.11 -23.60
N PHE A 623 19.40 34.98 -24.22
CA PHE A 623 18.48 33.87 -24.39
C PHE A 623 18.76 32.75 -23.35
N LEU A 624 17.71 32.28 -22.67
CA LEU A 624 17.71 31.26 -21.67
C LEU A 624 16.84 30.10 -22.17
N HIS A 625 17.49 29.03 -22.64
CA HIS A 625 16.82 27.90 -23.25
C HIS A 625 16.73 26.74 -22.24
N ALA A 626 15.54 26.15 -22.11
CA ALA A 626 15.29 24.94 -21.31
C ALA A 626 15.88 25.00 -19.89
N VAL A 627 15.70 26.15 -19.21
CA VAL A 627 16.17 26.31 -17.83
C VAL A 627 15.53 25.28 -16.93
N PRO A 628 16.32 24.50 -16.19
CA PRO A 628 15.76 23.57 -15.22
C PRO A 628 14.89 24.26 -14.16
N TYR A 629 13.82 23.62 -13.72
CA TYR A 629 12.87 24.21 -12.76
C TYR A 629 13.55 24.73 -11.48
N GLU A 630 14.56 24.01 -10.98
CA GLU A 630 15.33 24.40 -9.79
C GLU A 630 16.18 25.66 -9.99
N GLU A 631 16.49 26.01 -11.23
CA GLU A 631 17.29 27.19 -11.57
C GLU A 631 16.41 28.42 -11.91
N THR A 632 15.11 28.24 -12.17
CA THR A 632 14.21 29.35 -12.52
C THR A 632 14.12 30.41 -11.42
N PRO A 633 14.16 30.12 -10.10
CA PRO A 633 14.15 31.15 -9.07
C PRO A 633 15.31 32.14 -9.20
N LYS A 634 16.48 31.68 -9.65
CA LYS A 634 17.64 32.54 -9.89
C LYS A 634 17.41 33.48 -11.08
N VAL A 635 16.79 32.95 -12.15
CA VAL A 635 16.47 33.79 -13.32
C VAL A 635 15.52 34.93 -12.93
N TYR A 636 14.45 34.59 -12.19
CA TYR A 636 13.51 35.61 -11.69
C TYR A 636 14.19 36.56 -10.70
N GLY A 637 15.11 36.06 -9.88
CA GLY A 637 15.90 36.90 -8.98
C GLY A 637 16.84 37.91 -9.70
N ASP A 638 17.40 37.49 -10.84
CA ASP A 638 18.33 38.31 -11.62
C ASP A 638 17.62 39.37 -12.51
N CYS A 639 16.30 39.22 -12.74
CA CYS A 639 15.50 40.12 -13.57
C CYS A 639 14.67 41.10 -12.72
N ASP A 640 14.39 42.27 -13.25
CA ASP A 640 13.67 43.34 -12.54
C ASP A 640 12.19 43.36 -12.85
N ILE A 641 11.82 43.21 -14.12
CA ILE A 641 10.44 43.28 -14.61
C ILE A 641 10.13 42.04 -15.45
N LEU A 642 9.03 41.40 -15.19
CA LEU A 642 8.44 40.40 -16.08
C LEU A 642 7.45 41.09 -17.01
N LEU A 643 7.63 40.91 -18.31
CA LEU A 643 6.68 41.30 -19.34
C LEU A 643 6.02 40.05 -19.93
N LYS A 644 4.71 39.92 -19.79
CA LYS A 644 3.98 38.76 -20.29
C LYS A 644 2.69 39.14 -21.01
N SER A 645 2.55 38.66 -22.23
CA SER A 645 1.47 39.02 -23.17
C SER A 645 0.51 37.85 -23.50
N SER A 646 0.58 36.74 -22.79
CA SER A 646 -0.29 35.57 -23.02
C SER A 646 -1.77 35.92 -22.93
N TRP A 647 -2.57 35.49 -23.94
CA TRP A 647 -4.02 35.71 -23.94
C TRP A 647 -4.83 34.52 -23.41
N LEU A 648 -4.24 33.31 -23.35
CA LEU A 648 -4.86 32.14 -22.77
C LEU A 648 -3.93 31.49 -21.74
N GLU A 649 -4.34 31.52 -20.50
CA GLU A 649 -3.74 30.80 -19.37
C GLU A 649 -4.85 30.37 -18.43
N SER A 650 -4.71 29.19 -17.83
CA SER A 650 -5.61 28.71 -16.78
C SER A 650 -5.14 29.12 -15.39
N PHE A 651 -3.83 29.16 -15.21
CA PHE A 651 -3.11 29.70 -14.07
C PHE A 651 -1.71 30.07 -14.52
N SER A 652 -1.35 31.34 -14.42
CA SER A 652 -0.07 31.80 -14.92
C SER A 652 0.96 31.81 -13.79
N TYR A 653 1.91 30.87 -13.78
CA TYR A 653 2.99 30.82 -12.77
C TYR A 653 4.00 31.99 -12.87
N PRO A 654 4.48 32.42 -14.05
CA PRO A 654 5.56 33.39 -14.16
C PRO A 654 5.36 34.69 -13.39
N PRO A 655 4.19 35.36 -13.40
CA PRO A 655 3.99 36.53 -12.55
C PRO A 655 4.08 36.25 -11.06
N LEU A 656 3.58 35.11 -10.62
CA LEU A 656 3.63 34.70 -9.20
C LEU A 656 5.07 34.40 -8.74
N GLU A 657 5.87 33.77 -9.61
CA GLU A 657 7.30 33.48 -9.41
C GLU A 657 8.13 34.76 -9.38
N MET A 658 7.80 35.71 -10.26
CA MET A 658 8.44 37.03 -10.26
C MET A 658 8.12 37.78 -8.96
N MET A 659 6.87 37.78 -8.50
CA MET A 659 6.48 38.39 -7.23
C MET A 659 7.19 37.72 -6.04
N ALA A 660 7.28 36.37 -6.03
CA ALA A 660 8.00 35.62 -4.99
C ALA A 660 9.50 36.01 -4.94
N SER A 661 10.08 36.40 -6.06
CA SER A 661 11.47 36.87 -6.15
C SER A 661 11.63 38.36 -5.82
N GLY A 662 10.53 39.07 -5.57
CA GLY A 662 10.50 40.52 -5.31
C GLY A 662 10.62 41.39 -6.56
N GLY A 663 10.38 40.86 -7.76
CA GLY A 663 10.35 41.61 -9.01
C GLY A 663 8.98 42.18 -9.34
N TYR A 664 8.90 42.94 -10.42
CA TYR A 664 7.71 43.64 -10.86
C TYR A 664 7.07 42.96 -12.07
N CYS A 665 5.74 43.03 -12.18
CA CYS A 665 5.00 42.41 -13.26
C CYS A 665 4.25 43.44 -14.09
N VAL A 666 4.47 43.44 -15.41
CA VAL A 666 3.68 44.13 -16.41
C VAL A 666 3.06 43.08 -17.34
N VAL A 667 1.75 42.89 -17.27
CA VAL A 667 1.10 41.67 -17.77
C VAL A 667 -0.19 42.01 -18.51
N ALA A 668 -0.45 41.32 -19.63
CA ALA A 668 -1.77 41.35 -20.25
C ALA A 668 -2.75 40.49 -19.43
N PRO A 669 -3.94 40.99 -19.08
CA PRO A 669 -4.90 40.21 -18.28
C PRO A 669 -5.49 39.03 -19.09
N ASN A 670 -5.64 37.89 -18.42
CA ASN A 670 -6.30 36.71 -18.96
C ASN A 670 -7.04 35.97 -17.86
N GLY A 671 -7.79 34.92 -18.20
CA GLY A 671 -8.60 34.17 -17.24
C GLY A 671 -7.80 33.59 -16.07
N GLY A 672 -6.62 33.07 -16.33
CA GLY A 672 -5.80 32.40 -15.30
C GLY A 672 -5.09 33.36 -14.36
N ASN A 673 -4.60 34.51 -14.87
CA ASN A 673 -3.86 35.46 -14.04
C ASN A 673 -4.79 36.44 -13.28
N ALA A 674 -6.04 36.61 -13.72
CA ALA A 674 -7.08 37.33 -12.97
C ALA A 674 -7.36 36.71 -11.59
N GLU A 675 -6.93 35.49 -11.37
CA GLU A 675 -7.02 34.78 -10.10
C GLU A 675 -6.36 35.54 -8.94
N TYR A 676 -5.17 36.13 -9.20
CA TYR A 676 -4.35 36.75 -8.15
C TYR A 676 -3.78 38.11 -8.52
N LEU A 677 -3.80 38.54 -9.80
CA LEU A 677 -3.32 39.87 -10.22
C LEU A 677 -4.34 40.95 -9.87
N ARG A 678 -3.83 42.07 -9.34
CA ARG A 678 -4.63 43.25 -8.98
C ARG A 678 -3.90 44.50 -9.50
N GLU A 679 -4.53 45.20 -10.44
CA GLU A 679 -3.99 46.39 -11.06
C GLU A 679 -3.60 47.45 -10.02
N GLY A 680 -2.38 47.98 -10.11
CA GLY A 680 -1.84 49.01 -9.23
C GLY A 680 -1.65 48.61 -7.78
N GLU A 681 -1.87 47.31 -7.45
CA GLU A 681 -1.62 46.72 -6.11
C GLU A 681 -0.39 45.83 -6.15
N ASN A 682 -0.42 44.70 -6.90
CA ASN A 682 0.68 43.76 -7.01
C ASN A 682 1.28 43.63 -8.42
N CYS A 683 0.68 44.29 -9.42
CA CYS A 683 1.16 44.33 -10.80
C CYS A 683 0.65 45.58 -11.53
N LEU A 684 1.17 45.81 -12.73
CA LEU A 684 0.52 46.66 -13.70
C LEU A 684 -0.02 45.86 -14.87
N LEU A 685 -1.29 46.11 -15.21
CA LEU A 685 -1.97 45.46 -16.32
C LEU A 685 -2.00 46.40 -17.53
N TYR A 686 -1.93 45.83 -18.71
CA TYR A 686 -2.13 46.59 -19.96
C TYR A 686 -3.09 45.81 -20.88
N PRO A 687 -3.95 46.51 -21.64
CA PRO A 687 -4.85 45.84 -22.57
C PRO A 687 -4.05 45.15 -23.70
N LEU A 688 -4.43 43.91 -24.02
CA LEU A 688 -3.78 43.14 -25.10
C LEU A 688 -3.83 43.91 -26.42
N GLY A 689 -2.71 43.99 -27.15
CA GLY A 689 -2.54 44.77 -28.37
C GLY A 689 -2.16 46.23 -28.17
N GLU A 690 -2.31 46.78 -26.97
CA GLU A 690 -2.01 48.20 -26.66
C GLU A 690 -0.52 48.41 -26.28
N ILE A 691 0.36 48.29 -27.27
CA ILE A 691 1.83 48.40 -27.12
C ILE A 691 2.24 49.60 -26.29
N GLY A 692 1.65 50.80 -26.62
CA GLY A 692 1.96 52.04 -25.92
C GLY A 692 1.55 52.05 -24.43
N ALA A 693 0.51 51.32 -24.06
CA ALA A 693 0.10 51.18 -22.67
C ALA A 693 1.11 50.34 -21.89
N ALA A 694 1.60 49.24 -22.47
CA ALA A 694 2.63 48.40 -21.87
C ALA A 694 3.96 49.14 -21.66
N VAL A 695 4.40 49.95 -22.68
CA VAL A 695 5.59 50.78 -22.55
C VAL A 695 5.46 51.78 -21.40
N ARG A 696 4.33 52.51 -21.31
CA ARG A 696 4.07 53.43 -20.18
C ARG A 696 4.06 52.70 -18.82
N ALA A 697 3.51 51.47 -18.76
CA ALA A 697 3.51 50.68 -17.53
C ALA A 697 4.94 50.34 -17.09
N ILE A 698 5.79 49.88 -18.02
CA ILE A 698 7.21 49.61 -17.76
C ILE A 698 7.95 50.88 -17.28
N GLU A 699 7.79 52.00 -17.99
CA GLU A 699 8.42 53.27 -17.63
C GLU A 699 7.94 53.78 -16.27
N ARG A 700 6.68 53.56 -15.95
CA ARG A 700 6.10 53.91 -14.64
C ARG A 700 6.70 53.07 -13.52
N VAL A 701 6.90 51.77 -13.69
CA VAL A 701 7.62 50.93 -12.73
C VAL A 701 9.02 51.48 -12.49
N VAL A 702 9.72 51.95 -13.55
CA VAL A 702 11.11 52.44 -13.45
C VAL A 702 11.18 53.79 -12.76
N SER A 703 10.25 54.71 -13.03
CA SER A 703 10.28 56.10 -12.55
C SER A 703 9.63 56.33 -11.19
N ASP A 704 8.65 55.51 -10.79
CA ASP A 704 7.82 55.72 -9.60
C ASP A 704 8.26 54.81 -8.43
N GLY A 705 9.02 55.37 -7.48
CA GLY A 705 9.54 54.65 -6.32
C GLY A 705 8.47 54.18 -5.32
N GLU A 706 7.44 55.01 -5.12
CA GLU A 706 6.34 54.65 -4.19
C GLU A 706 5.53 53.49 -4.74
N LEU A 707 5.27 53.51 -6.04
CA LEU A 707 4.59 52.39 -6.72
C LEU A 707 5.42 51.11 -6.59
N ARG A 708 6.73 51.16 -6.82
CA ARG A 708 7.60 49.97 -6.69
C ARG A 708 7.54 49.37 -5.31
N GLU A 709 7.60 50.20 -4.24
CA GLU A 709 7.51 49.70 -2.87
C GLU A 709 6.16 49.02 -2.60
N LYS A 710 5.06 49.58 -3.13
CA LYS A 710 3.75 49.02 -3.04
C LYS A 710 3.65 47.65 -3.77
N LEU A 711 4.09 47.62 -5.04
CA LEU A 711 4.05 46.40 -5.87
C LEU A 711 4.92 45.30 -5.27
N TYR A 712 6.09 45.62 -4.72
CA TYR A 712 6.98 44.67 -4.04
C TYR A 712 6.28 44.03 -2.84
N ARG A 713 5.78 44.87 -1.93
CA ARG A 713 5.13 44.37 -0.70
C ARG A 713 3.90 43.53 -0.99
N GLN A 714 3.00 44.04 -1.85
CA GLN A 714 1.76 43.34 -2.19
C GLN A 714 2.00 42.11 -3.08
N GLY A 715 3.03 42.15 -3.92
CA GLY A 715 3.45 40.99 -4.71
C GLY A 715 3.97 39.85 -3.82
N LEU A 716 4.83 40.15 -2.85
CA LEU A 716 5.31 39.16 -1.88
C LEU A 716 4.16 38.55 -1.04
N GLU A 717 3.26 39.39 -0.54
CA GLU A 717 2.09 38.92 0.20
C GLU A 717 1.24 37.98 -0.66
N THR A 718 1.01 38.33 -1.94
CA THR A 718 0.26 37.48 -2.89
C THR A 718 0.95 36.13 -3.08
N ALA A 719 2.28 36.10 -3.24
CA ALA A 719 3.03 34.86 -3.40
C ALA A 719 3.01 34.00 -2.12
N GLN A 720 3.13 34.61 -0.94
CA GLN A 720 3.13 33.92 0.34
C GLN A 720 1.77 33.29 0.66
N THR A 721 0.66 33.98 0.37
CA THR A 721 -0.70 33.43 0.60
C THR A 721 -1.05 32.24 -0.29
N ARG A 722 -0.19 31.93 -1.27
CA ARG A 722 -0.33 30.80 -2.18
C ARG A 722 0.81 29.77 -2.03
N ASP A 723 1.43 29.68 -0.86
CA ASP A 723 2.39 28.59 -0.62
C ASP A 723 1.66 27.23 -0.58
N TRP A 724 2.26 26.25 -1.25
CA TRP A 724 1.73 24.89 -1.26
C TRP A 724 1.49 24.33 0.13
N LYS A 725 2.32 24.70 1.11
CA LYS A 725 2.19 24.25 2.50
C LYS A 725 0.87 24.71 3.14
N ASP A 726 0.40 25.91 2.78
CA ASP A 726 -0.79 26.49 3.39
C ASP A 726 -2.09 25.95 2.76
N ILE A 727 -2.02 25.49 1.51
CA ILE A 727 -3.19 25.00 0.76
C ILE A 727 -3.29 23.47 0.70
N GLN A 728 -2.23 22.75 1.02
CA GLN A 728 -2.15 21.29 0.95
C GLN A 728 -3.29 20.58 1.71
N GLU A 729 -3.55 20.99 2.96
CA GLU A 729 -4.59 20.36 3.78
C GLU A 729 -5.98 20.51 3.17
N GLY A 730 -6.29 21.68 2.59
CA GLY A 730 -7.53 21.94 1.86
C GLY A 730 -7.69 21.00 0.65
N ILE A 731 -6.63 20.81 -0.12
CA ILE A 731 -6.62 19.91 -1.28
C ILE A 731 -6.86 18.47 -0.83
N VAL A 732 -6.16 17.98 0.19
CA VAL A 732 -6.33 16.63 0.73
C VAL A 732 -7.74 16.42 1.28
N SER A 733 -8.30 17.44 1.96
CA SER A 733 -9.67 17.40 2.49
C SER A 733 -10.71 17.20 1.39
N VAL A 734 -10.54 17.88 0.24
CA VAL A 734 -11.42 17.68 -0.93
C VAL A 734 -11.34 16.23 -1.40
N TYR A 735 -10.15 15.70 -1.64
CA TYR A 735 -10.00 14.30 -2.09
C TYR A 735 -10.61 13.30 -1.10
N ARG A 736 -10.43 13.50 0.22
CA ARG A 736 -11.08 12.68 1.25
C ARG A 736 -12.61 12.75 1.17
N SER A 737 -13.17 13.95 0.92
CA SER A 737 -14.62 14.14 0.82
C SER A 737 -15.24 13.37 -0.36
N LEU A 738 -14.49 13.15 -1.45
CA LEU A 738 -14.96 12.36 -2.58
C LEU A 738 -15.23 10.90 -2.21
N LEU A 739 -14.44 10.34 -1.28
CA LEU A 739 -14.62 8.96 -0.82
C LEU A 739 -15.80 8.79 0.14
N LEU A 740 -16.22 9.87 0.82
CA LEU A 740 -17.30 9.83 1.79
C LEU A 740 -18.70 9.95 1.14
N LYS A 741 -18.82 10.67 0.04
CA LYS A 741 -20.09 10.92 -0.69
C LYS A 741 -20.73 9.68 -1.36
N GLY A 742 -20.23 8.47 -1.12
CA GLY A 742 -20.74 7.23 -1.70
C GLY A 742 -21.13 6.16 -0.68
N LYS A 743 -21.19 6.51 0.60
CA LYS A 743 -21.54 5.59 1.70
C LYS A 743 -22.92 5.87 2.33
N GLU A 744 -23.73 6.76 1.73
CA GLU A 744 -25.14 6.99 2.11
C GLU A 744 -26.10 6.16 1.24
#